data_4af550ca08481346837ba25bd82c8115
#
_entry.id   4af550ca08481346837ba25bd82c8115
#
_cell.length_a   1.000
_cell.length_b   1.000
_cell.length_c   1.000
_cell.angle_alpha   90.00
_cell.angle_beta   90.00
_cell.angle_gamma   90.00
#
_symmetry.space_group_name_H-M   'P 1'
#
loop_
_entity.id
_entity.type
_entity.pdbx_description
1 polymer ?
#
loop_
_entity_poly.entity_id
_entity_poly.type
_entity_poly.pdbx_seq_one_letter_code
_entity_poly.pdbx_strand_id
1 'polypeptide(L)'
;MSHQLTLRNLLILQAQTQTEEMMGGNPVIGLLGGGQLGRMLCEAANPLGIDVAILDEKNAPAKQAHNTNRHVTGSFKDAARIRELASRSDYLSVEIEHVDTEVLEEIERDGVEVELDDGTVAIHRPPIHPSWRTLRLVQDKYLQKEHFRSDGGIPIAEQMAIASGDETLDSLKEAAEKYGYPFMLKARKGSYDGRGNFKVSSEDDLVPAVTALGNLPLYAEKWAPFVKELAVMVIRTEDDHGNLTGCVPYPAVETIHEDSICTKTFLPPREVPDEVCEKARKLACKVISTLWGRGVFAVEMFLLDDDSLMVNEVAPRPHNSGHYTIEAVPYMSQYKAQIHAVLDLPVPENLIPRVPASIMLNILGGATPTSHHELTRRARRTFDKDMDVHLHLYGKESKPGRKIGHITINGYSSIEELEKKAAPFIELVDRIRQERIDGATEQLRPKEEPSTNDETMIEREPAAKAIFDSHNAQLPETQDTAVETNGTSEETENGFGAEPDKPLVLVTMGSDSDLPVLKAGLDILKEFGVPYALDITSAHRTPKYMMRVADEAAGKGIKVIIAAAGGAAHLPGMLSSETPLPVIGVPVKATHLDGMDSLLSIVQMPRGVPTATVGINNSTNAALLAIRILGAFVHEYQAAMKKYQLEMEEAVIEKGTKLRTGGDVAYLAGMKPKA
;
A
#
# COMPACT_ATOMS: atom_id res chain seq x y z
N MET A 1 -29.04 -49.08 -5.79
CA MET A 1 -28.20 -47.88 -5.98
C MET A 1 -29.03 -46.60 -6.13
N SER A 2 -30.15 -46.57 -6.84
CA SER A 2 -30.93 -45.31 -7.04
C SER A 2 -31.61 -44.78 -5.76
N HIS A 3 -32.07 -45.62 -4.87
CA HIS A 3 -32.77 -45.23 -3.62
C HIS A 3 -31.82 -44.66 -2.54
N GLN A 4 -30.57 -45.08 -2.50
CA GLN A 4 -29.59 -44.54 -1.54
C GLN A 4 -29.10 -43.16 -1.95
N LEU A 5 -28.98 -42.87 -3.26
CA LEU A 5 -28.65 -41.53 -3.77
C LEU A 5 -29.76 -40.51 -3.48
N THR A 6 -31.04 -40.95 -3.55
CA THR A 6 -32.19 -40.05 -3.28
C THR A 6 -32.31 -39.71 -1.79
N LEU A 7 -32.05 -40.64 -0.89
CA LEU A 7 -32.07 -40.43 0.56
C LEU A 7 -30.89 -39.54 1.02
N ARG A 8 -29.71 -39.72 0.41
CA ARG A 8 -28.52 -38.89 0.70
C ARG A 8 -28.71 -37.46 0.24
N ASN A 9 -29.31 -37.26 -0.94
CA ASN A 9 -29.62 -35.90 -1.44
C ASN A 9 -30.74 -35.23 -0.61
N LEU A 10 -31.71 -36.00 -0.09
CA LEU A 10 -32.72 -35.46 0.81
C LEU A 10 -32.16 -35.08 2.18
N LEU A 11 -31.20 -35.86 2.72
CA LEU A 11 -30.52 -35.52 3.97
C LEU A 11 -29.60 -34.33 3.84
N ILE A 12 -28.92 -34.17 2.70
CA ILE A 12 -28.11 -32.99 2.40
C ILE A 12 -29.00 -31.74 2.23
N LEU A 13 -30.12 -31.86 1.51
CA LEU A 13 -31.10 -30.77 1.41
C LEU A 13 -31.72 -30.44 2.78
N GLN A 14 -32.02 -31.43 3.63
CA GLN A 14 -32.52 -31.16 4.98
C GLN A 14 -31.48 -30.52 5.90
N ALA A 15 -30.22 -30.92 5.80
CA ALA A 15 -29.14 -30.27 6.56
C ALA A 15 -28.90 -28.83 6.08
N GLN A 16 -28.94 -28.60 4.77
CA GLN A 16 -28.84 -27.23 4.20
C GLN A 16 -30.04 -26.38 4.59
N THR A 17 -31.26 -26.91 4.54
CA THR A 17 -32.48 -26.19 4.96
C THR A 17 -32.49 -25.90 6.46
N GLN A 18 -31.95 -26.78 7.30
CA GLN A 18 -31.81 -26.51 8.74
C GLN A 18 -30.77 -25.45 9.06
N THR A 19 -29.68 -25.34 8.28
CA THR A 19 -28.69 -24.27 8.43
C THR A 19 -29.24 -22.92 7.96
N GLU A 20 -30.01 -22.91 6.86
CA GLU A 20 -30.72 -21.72 6.37
C GLU A 20 -31.84 -21.25 7.31
N GLU A 21 -32.57 -22.19 7.95
CA GLU A 21 -33.60 -21.87 8.95
C GLU A 21 -33.03 -21.40 10.30
N MET A 22 -31.82 -21.83 10.69
CA MET A 22 -31.18 -21.40 11.94
C MET A 22 -30.60 -20.00 11.87
N MET A 23 -30.21 -19.50 10.68
CA MET A 23 -29.52 -18.21 10.53
C MET A 23 -30.41 -17.09 9.97
N GLY A 24 -31.65 -17.35 9.59
CA GLY A 24 -32.72 -16.35 9.28
C GLY A 24 -32.41 -15.28 8.26
N GLY A 25 -31.35 -15.41 7.42
CA GLY A 25 -30.92 -14.39 6.47
C GLY A 25 -30.02 -14.93 5.36
N ASN A 26 -29.66 -14.05 4.42
CA ASN A 26 -28.67 -14.36 3.40
C ASN A 26 -27.29 -14.65 4.03
N PRO A 27 -26.48 -15.58 3.46
CA PRO A 27 -25.16 -15.89 4.01
C PRO A 27 -24.22 -14.69 3.97
N VAL A 28 -23.36 -14.60 4.98
CA VAL A 28 -22.39 -13.53 5.16
C VAL A 28 -20.97 -14.07 4.90
N ILE A 29 -20.26 -13.47 3.95
CA ILE A 29 -18.85 -13.77 3.70
C ILE A 29 -17.99 -12.74 4.44
N GLY A 30 -17.19 -13.19 5.41
CA GLY A 30 -16.15 -12.38 6.04
C GLY A 30 -14.91 -12.32 5.17
N LEU A 31 -14.55 -11.13 4.70
CA LEU A 31 -13.42 -10.90 3.81
C LEU A 31 -12.25 -10.23 4.53
N LEU A 32 -11.11 -10.91 4.58
CA LEU A 32 -9.85 -10.38 5.10
C LEU A 32 -9.14 -9.60 4.00
N GLY A 33 -9.10 -8.28 4.17
CA GLY A 33 -8.65 -7.32 3.16
C GLY A 33 -9.82 -6.69 2.39
N GLY A 34 -9.69 -5.41 2.07
CA GLY A 34 -10.75 -4.62 1.43
C GLY A 34 -10.24 -3.74 0.28
N GLY A 35 -9.23 -4.20 -0.46
CA GLY A 35 -8.66 -3.50 -1.59
C GLY A 35 -9.53 -3.56 -2.87
N GLN A 36 -8.87 -3.57 -4.04
CA GLN A 36 -9.59 -3.57 -5.33
C GLN A 36 -10.28 -4.90 -5.63
N LEU A 37 -9.66 -6.04 -5.23
CA LEU A 37 -10.25 -7.36 -5.48
C LEU A 37 -11.48 -7.56 -4.61
N GLY A 38 -11.40 -7.15 -3.33
CA GLY A 38 -12.54 -7.13 -2.41
C GLY A 38 -13.67 -6.22 -2.89
N ARG A 39 -13.35 -5.05 -3.49
CA ARG A 39 -14.35 -4.18 -4.11
C ARG A 39 -15.12 -4.90 -5.21
N MET A 40 -14.43 -5.53 -6.16
CA MET A 40 -15.06 -6.26 -7.25
C MET A 40 -15.78 -7.53 -6.78
N LEU A 41 -15.33 -8.14 -5.67
CA LEU A 41 -16.07 -9.21 -5.02
C LEU A 41 -17.42 -8.73 -4.48
N CYS A 42 -17.45 -7.58 -3.80
CA CYS A 42 -18.68 -6.94 -3.33
C CYS A 42 -19.61 -6.59 -4.50
N GLU A 43 -19.06 -6.04 -5.60
CA GLU A 43 -19.83 -5.74 -6.81
C GLU A 43 -20.47 -7.01 -7.42
N ALA A 44 -19.81 -8.16 -7.34
CA ALA A 44 -20.36 -9.44 -7.77
C ALA A 44 -21.35 -10.07 -6.76
N ALA A 45 -21.19 -9.79 -5.47
CA ALA A 45 -22.07 -10.28 -4.39
C ALA A 45 -23.40 -9.53 -4.33
N ASN A 46 -23.39 -8.21 -4.57
CA ASN A 46 -24.56 -7.35 -4.46
C ASN A 46 -25.79 -7.85 -5.28
N PRO A 47 -25.68 -8.25 -6.57
CA PRO A 47 -26.81 -8.77 -7.33
C PRO A 47 -27.35 -10.12 -6.82
N LEU A 48 -26.53 -10.85 -6.05
CA LEU A 48 -26.91 -12.16 -5.45
C LEU A 48 -27.56 -11.98 -4.07
N GLY A 49 -27.62 -10.75 -3.54
CA GLY A 49 -28.12 -10.48 -2.20
C GLY A 49 -27.22 -11.02 -1.07
N ILE A 50 -25.93 -11.32 -1.36
CA ILE A 50 -24.98 -11.86 -0.39
C ILE A 50 -24.29 -10.70 0.34
N ASP A 51 -24.29 -10.76 1.68
CA ASP A 51 -23.60 -9.78 2.51
C ASP A 51 -22.10 -10.10 2.59
N VAL A 52 -21.26 -9.06 2.53
CA VAL A 52 -19.79 -9.18 2.61
C VAL A 52 -19.29 -8.29 3.75
N ALA A 53 -18.98 -8.90 4.89
CA ALA A 53 -18.33 -8.23 6.02
C ALA A 53 -16.82 -8.10 5.75
N ILE A 54 -16.26 -6.91 5.87
CA ILE A 54 -14.88 -6.62 5.46
C ILE A 54 -14.06 -6.20 6.68
N LEU A 55 -12.90 -6.85 6.86
CA LEU A 55 -11.86 -6.42 7.80
C LEU A 55 -10.76 -5.68 7.04
N ASP A 56 -10.73 -4.37 7.17
CA ASP A 56 -9.68 -3.47 6.65
C ASP A 56 -9.84 -2.08 7.26
N GLU A 57 -9.05 -1.13 6.83
CA GLU A 57 -9.17 0.29 7.19
C GLU A 57 -10.57 0.85 6.86
N LYS A 58 -10.98 1.91 7.60
CA LYS A 58 -12.32 2.49 7.51
C LYS A 58 -12.74 2.84 6.08
N ASN A 59 -11.83 3.38 5.28
CA ASN A 59 -12.09 3.87 3.92
C ASN A 59 -11.58 2.91 2.83
N ALA A 60 -11.45 1.61 3.13
CA ALA A 60 -11.01 0.62 2.17
C ALA A 60 -11.93 0.58 0.93
N PRO A 61 -11.39 0.35 -0.29
CA PRO A 61 -12.15 0.33 -1.53
C PRO A 61 -13.38 -0.58 -1.52
N ALA A 62 -13.28 -1.75 -0.90
CA ALA A 62 -14.41 -2.69 -0.79
C ALA A 62 -15.54 -2.15 0.08
N LYS A 63 -15.22 -1.47 1.19
CA LYS A 63 -16.23 -0.83 2.06
C LYS A 63 -16.96 0.33 1.39
N GLN A 64 -16.42 0.89 0.31
CA GLN A 64 -17.11 1.90 -0.51
C GLN A 64 -18.12 1.29 -1.48
N ALA A 65 -17.97 0.00 -1.82
CA ALA A 65 -18.84 -0.72 -2.76
C ALA A 65 -19.97 -1.50 -2.08
N HIS A 66 -19.86 -1.75 -0.78
CA HIS A 66 -20.82 -2.50 0.02
C HIS A 66 -21.01 -1.85 1.38
N ASN A 67 -22.25 -1.70 1.81
CA ASN A 67 -22.59 -1.04 3.07
C ASN A 67 -23.29 -2.01 4.01
N THR A 68 -22.61 -2.41 5.08
CA THR A 68 -23.15 -3.25 6.14
C THR A 68 -22.59 -2.80 7.50
N ASN A 69 -23.34 -3.04 8.57
CA ASN A 69 -22.88 -2.81 9.95
C ASN A 69 -21.95 -3.93 10.46
N ARG A 70 -21.74 -4.99 9.67
CA ARG A 70 -20.88 -6.13 9.99
C ARG A 70 -19.40 -5.88 9.72
N HIS A 71 -19.05 -4.78 9.03
CA HIS A 71 -17.65 -4.43 8.78
C HIS A 71 -16.85 -4.29 10.07
N VAL A 72 -15.61 -4.78 10.04
CA VAL A 72 -14.63 -4.63 11.12
C VAL A 72 -13.54 -3.66 10.65
N THR A 73 -13.17 -2.70 11.49
CA THR A 73 -12.07 -1.76 11.18
C THR A 73 -10.81 -2.19 11.92
N GLY A 74 -9.73 -2.37 11.17
CA GLY A 74 -8.43 -2.76 11.72
C GLY A 74 -7.59 -3.54 10.72
N SER A 75 -6.45 -4.05 11.18
CA SER A 75 -5.55 -4.86 10.35
C SER A 75 -6.07 -6.29 10.21
N PHE A 76 -6.00 -6.82 9.00
CA PHE A 76 -6.24 -8.26 8.72
C PHE A 76 -5.09 -9.18 9.19
N LYS A 77 -4.12 -8.63 9.95
CA LYS A 77 -3.07 -9.35 10.71
C LYS A 77 -3.31 -9.31 12.21
N ASP A 78 -4.35 -8.61 12.67
CA ASP A 78 -4.69 -8.50 14.08
C ASP A 78 -5.62 -9.67 14.48
N ALA A 79 -5.12 -10.54 15.35
CA ALA A 79 -5.83 -11.73 15.82
C ALA A 79 -7.21 -11.43 16.41
N ALA A 80 -7.35 -10.35 17.20
CA ALA A 80 -8.63 -9.98 17.79
C ALA A 80 -9.63 -9.52 16.73
N ARG A 81 -9.18 -8.77 15.72
CA ARG A 81 -10.02 -8.29 14.62
C ARG A 81 -10.44 -9.41 13.67
N ILE A 82 -9.54 -10.38 13.42
CA ILE A 82 -9.88 -11.58 12.64
C ILE A 82 -10.97 -12.39 13.35
N ARG A 83 -10.86 -12.61 14.67
CA ARG A 83 -11.91 -13.30 15.46
C ARG A 83 -13.22 -12.51 15.51
N GLU A 84 -13.15 -11.17 15.59
CA GLU A 84 -14.33 -10.30 15.52
C GLU A 84 -15.03 -10.44 14.16
N LEU A 85 -14.28 -10.50 13.04
CA LEU A 85 -14.86 -10.75 11.72
C LEU A 85 -15.49 -12.15 11.68
N ALA A 86 -14.79 -13.17 12.17
CA ALA A 86 -15.28 -14.54 12.20
C ALA A 86 -16.60 -14.68 12.97
N SER A 87 -16.77 -13.96 14.10
CA SER A 87 -18.01 -13.98 14.87
C SER A 87 -19.21 -13.32 14.17
N ARG A 88 -18.99 -12.61 13.06
CA ARG A 88 -20.02 -11.91 12.28
C ARG A 88 -20.29 -12.51 10.91
N SER A 89 -19.66 -13.63 10.57
CA SER A 89 -19.60 -14.17 9.21
C SER A 89 -19.85 -15.66 9.21
N ASP A 90 -20.60 -16.16 8.22
CA ASP A 90 -20.87 -17.59 8.03
C ASP A 90 -19.71 -18.32 7.36
N TYR A 91 -18.93 -17.61 6.56
CA TYR A 91 -17.72 -18.08 5.85
C TYR A 91 -16.63 -17.04 5.95
N LEU A 92 -15.36 -17.47 5.97
CA LEU A 92 -14.21 -16.57 5.84
C LEU A 92 -13.53 -16.75 4.49
N SER A 93 -13.14 -15.63 3.90
CA SER A 93 -12.37 -15.60 2.66
C SER A 93 -11.31 -14.49 2.70
N VAL A 94 -10.41 -14.48 1.73
CA VAL A 94 -9.31 -13.50 1.67
C VAL A 94 -9.29 -12.74 0.35
N GLU A 95 -8.93 -11.47 0.42
CA GLU A 95 -8.55 -10.67 -0.75
C GLU A 95 -7.04 -10.63 -0.96
N ILE A 96 -6.29 -10.91 0.10
CA ILE A 96 -4.83 -10.89 0.12
C ILE A 96 -4.31 -12.07 0.93
N GLU A 97 -3.26 -12.71 0.46
CA GLU A 97 -2.66 -13.88 1.10
C GLU A 97 -1.87 -13.58 2.39
N HIS A 98 -1.53 -12.32 2.67
CA HIS A 98 -0.68 -11.91 3.80
C HIS A 98 -1.45 -11.76 5.13
N VAL A 99 -2.36 -12.68 5.42
CA VAL A 99 -3.14 -12.77 6.65
C VAL A 99 -2.45 -13.61 7.72
N ASP A 100 -2.89 -13.51 8.97
CA ASP A 100 -2.40 -14.36 10.05
C ASP A 100 -3.05 -15.76 9.95
N THR A 101 -2.25 -16.72 9.47
CA THR A 101 -2.71 -18.10 9.27
C THR A 101 -2.73 -18.94 10.53
N GLU A 102 -2.05 -18.51 11.61
CA GLU A 102 -2.12 -19.20 12.92
C GLU A 102 -3.48 -18.95 13.55
N VAL A 103 -3.96 -17.72 13.50
CA VAL A 103 -5.29 -17.35 13.98
C VAL A 103 -6.39 -18.06 13.17
N LEU A 104 -6.23 -18.21 11.85
CA LEU A 104 -7.19 -18.92 11.02
C LEU A 104 -7.23 -20.41 11.36
N GLU A 105 -6.09 -21.06 11.64
CA GLU A 105 -5.99 -22.43 12.11
C GLU A 105 -6.68 -22.61 13.47
N GLU A 106 -6.49 -21.68 14.40
CA GLU A 106 -7.17 -21.68 15.71
C GLU A 106 -8.69 -21.54 15.57
N ILE A 107 -9.17 -20.65 14.69
CA ILE A 107 -10.61 -20.50 14.41
C ILE A 107 -11.22 -21.79 13.84
N GLU A 108 -10.53 -22.44 12.90
CA GLU A 108 -11.00 -23.73 12.36
C GLU A 108 -11.08 -24.80 13.45
N ARG A 109 -10.09 -24.89 14.34
CA ARG A 109 -9.99 -25.88 15.41
C ARG A 109 -10.91 -25.57 16.58
N ASP A 110 -10.84 -24.38 17.14
CA ASP A 110 -11.45 -24.01 18.41
C ASP A 110 -12.74 -23.21 18.24
N GLY A 111 -12.90 -22.48 17.13
CA GLY A 111 -14.01 -21.58 16.87
C GLY A 111 -13.85 -20.21 17.53
N VAL A 112 -14.91 -19.42 17.46
CA VAL A 112 -15.06 -18.12 18.12
C VAL A 112 -16.35 -18.10 18.94
N GLU A 113 -16.36 -17.38 20.06
CA GLU A 113 -17.56 -17.19 20.87
C GLU A 113 -18.49 -16.20 20.18
N VAL A 114 -19.78 -16.56 20.11
CA VAL A 114 -20.86 -15.71 19.58
C VAL A 114 -21.99 -15.68 20.61
N GLU A 115 -22.43 -14.50 20.98
CA GLU A 115 -23.61 -14.29 21.82
C GLU A 115 -24.88 -14.40 20.95
N LEU A 116 -25.77 -15.31 21.33
CA LEU A 116 -27.06 -15.52 20.68
C LEU A 116 -28.11 -14.53 21.21
N ASP A 117 -29.22 -14.39 20.47
CA ASP A 117 -30.32 -13.47 20.82
C ASP A 117 -30.93 -13.71 22.21
N ASP A 118 -30.81 -14.93 22.73
CA ASP A 118 -31.26 -15.31 24.07
C ASP A 118 -30.23 -15.03 25.19
N GLY A 119 -29.07 -14.44 24.84
CA GLY A 119 -27.97 -14.14 25.75
C GLY A 119 -27.08 -15.35 26.08
N THR A 120 -27.28 -16.50 25.44
CA THR A 120 -26.38 -17.65 25.57
C THR A 120 -25.16 -17.49 24.66
N VAL A 121 -24.03 -18.09 25.04
CA VAL A 121 -22.80 -18.09 24.22
C VAL A 121 -22.66 -19.42 23.51
N ALA A 122 -22.47 -19.37 22.21
CA ALA A 122 -22.20 -20.54 21.36
C ALA A 122 -20.81 -20.44 20.72
N ILE A 123 -20.24 -21.59 20.37
CA ILE A 123 -18.97 -21.66 19.62
C ILE A 123 -19.29 -21.78 18.12
N HIS A 124 -18.92 -20.77 17.37
CA HIS A 124 -19.07 -20.70 15.93
C HIS A 124 -17.75 -21.03 15.22
N ARG A 125 -17.80 -21.83 14.16
CA ARG A 125 -16.63 -22.24 13.34
C ARG A 125 -16.92 -21.98 11.87
N PRO A 126 -16.75 -20.73 11.39
CA PRO A 126 -16.97 -20.43 9.99
C PRO A 126 -15.94 -21.18 9.12
N PRO A 127 -16.36 -21.90 8.06
CA PRO A 127 -15.44 -22.46 7.07
C PRO A 127 -14.54 -21.38 6.45
N ILE A 128 -13.26 -21.72 6.21
CA ILE A 128 -12.24 -20.80 5.73
C ILE A 128 -11.82 -21.20 4.31
N HIS A 129 -12.08 -20.31 3.34
CA HIS A 129 -11.81 -20.58 1.94
C HIS A 129 -11.06 -19.43 1.24
N PRO A 130 -9.88 -19.70 0.63
CA PRO A 130 -9.19 -21.00 0.64
C PRO A 130 -8.69 -21.38 2.04
N SER A 131 -8.36 -22.67 2.24
CA SER A 131 -7.88 -23.15 3.54
C SER A 131 -6.64 -22.38 4.03
N TRP A 132 -6.52 -22.16 5.34
CA TRP A 132 -5.32 -21.60 5.95
C TRP A 132 -4.03 -22.36 5.61
N ARG A 133 -4.14 -23.68 5.32
CA ARG A 133 -3.00 -24.51 4.87
C ARG A 133 -2.46 -24.01 3.54
N THR A 134 -3.34 -23.76 2.58
CA THR A 134 -3.01 -23.16 1.29
C THR A 134 -2.42 -21.78 1.47
N LEU A 135 -3.03 -20.92 2.28
CA LEU A 135 -2.54 -19.57 2.55
C LEU A 135 -1.14 -19.57 3.14
N ARG A 136 -0.89 -20.44 4.15
CA ARG A 136 0.42 -20.59 4.79
C ARG A 136 1.49 -21.09 3.82
N LEU A 137 1.14 -22.03 2.96
CA LEU A 137 2.04 -22.54 1.92
C LEU A 137 2.40 -21.44 0.92
N VAL A 138 1.42 -20.71 0.42
CA VAL A 138 1.62 -19.67 -0.60
C VAL A 138 2.37 -18.45 -0.06
N GLN A 139 2.27 -18.15 1.24
CA GLN A 139 3.04 -17.10 1.89
C GLN A 139 4.56 -17.29 1.82
N ASP A 140 5.05 -18.54 1.67
CA ASP A 140 6.46 -18.85 1.48
C ASP A 140 6.68 -19.38 0.05
N LYS A 141 7.18 -18.51 -0.84
CA LYS A 141 7.36 -18.85 -2.27
C LYS A 141 8.31 -20.00 -2.52
N TYR A 142 9.29 -20.19 -1.66
CA TYR A 142 10.20 -21.34 -1.74
C TYR A 142 9.48 -22.65 -1.40
N LEU A 143 8.75 -22.69 -0.27
CA LEU A 143 8.00 -23.88 0.14
C LEU A 143 6.86 -24.19 -0.84
N GLN A 144 6.20 -23.17 -1.41
CA GLN A 144 5.17 -23.38 -2.43
C GLN A 144 5.72 -24.17 -3.63
N LYS A 145 6.88 -23.80 -4.15
CA LYS A 145 7.51 -24.51 -5.28
C LYS A 145 8.01 -25.89 -4.89
N GLU A 146 8.59 -26.07 -3.69
CA GLU A 146 8.98 -27.37 -3.19
C GLU A 146 7.78 -28.34 -3.09
N HIS A 147 6.62 -27.84 -2.63
CA HIS A 147 5.38 -28.61 -2.61
C HIS A 147 4.95 -29.04 -4.03
N PHE A 148 4.98 -28.14 -5.00
CA PHE A 148 4.63 -28.46 -6.39
C PHE A 148 5.56 -29.49 -7.01
N ARG A 149 6.84 -29.45 -6.67
CA ARG A 149 7.82 -30.42 -7.15
C ARG A 149 7.64 -31.78 -6.52
N SER A 150 7.45 -31.84 -5.19
CA SER A 150 7.38 -33.10 -4.43
C SER A 150 6.06 -33.84 -4.61
N ASP A 151 4.94 -33.11 -4.49
CA ASP A 151 3.61 -33.72 -4.45
C ASP A 151 2.97 -33.92 -5.83
N GLY A 152 3.32 -33.09 -6.80
CA GLY A 152 2.70 -33.11 -8.12
C GLY A 152 3.62 -33.45 -9.28
N GLY A 153 4.94 -33.46 -9.10
CA GLY A 153 5.88 -33.50 -10.22
C GLY A 153 5.58 -32.40 -11.24
N ILE A 154 5.28 -31.19 -10.73
CA ILE A 154 4.93 -30.01 -11.51
C ILE A 154 6.22 -29.32 -11.96
N PRO A 155 6.36 -28.96 -13.24
CA PRO A 155 7.54 -28.29 -13.74
C PRO A 155 7.65 -26.87 -13.14
N ILE A 156 8.76 -26.63 -12.44
CA ILE A 156 9.16 -25.36 -11.84
C ILE A 156 10.63 -25.07 -12.17
N ALA A 157 11.05 -23.82 -12.04
CA ALA A 157 12.47 -23.49 -12.12
C ALA A 157 13.25 -24.14 -10.96
N GLU A 158 14.49 -24.57 -11.23
CA GLU A 158 15.37 -25.07 -10.18
C GLU A 158 15.61 -23.96 -9.14
N GLN A 159 15.57 -24.34 -7.86
CA GLN A 159 15.74 -23.39 -6.77
C GLN A 159 16.61 -23.95 -5.63
N MET A 160 17.17 -23.06 -4.84
CA MET A 160 17.86 -23.40 -3.58
C MET A 160 17.63 -22.32 -2.53
N ALA A 161 17.52 -22.73 -1.27
CA ALA A 161 17.47 -21.79 -0.16
C ALA A 161 18.82 -21.09 0.00
N ILE A 162 18.81 -19.82 0.36
CA ILE A 162 20.02 -19.03 0.65
C ILE A 162 20.15 -18.91 2.18
N ALA A 163 21.35 -19.18 2.69
CA ALA A 163 21.67 -19.03 4.10
C ALA A 163 21.54 -17.55 4.53
N SER A 164 21.19 -17.31 5.80
CA SER A 164 20.98 -15.97 6.34
C SER A 164 22.22 -15.48 7.11
N GLY A 165 22.35 -14.16 7.28
CA GLY A 165 23.44 -13.54 8.04
C GLY A 165 24.77 -13.53 7.29
N ASP A 166 25.87 -13.83 7.99
CA ASP A 166 27.23 -13.75 7.43
C ASP A 166 27.47 -14.74 6.29
N GLU A 167 26.70 -15.83 6.23
CA GLU A 167 26.82 -16.87 5.20
C GLU A 167 26.04 -16.55 3.90
N THR A 168 25.28 -15.46 3.87
CA THR A 168 24.42 -15.11 2.72
C THR A 168 25.22 -14.97 1.42
N LEU A 169 26.36 -14.28 1.47
CA LEU A 169 27.19 -14.05 0.29
C LEU A 169 27.84 -15.35 -0.24
N ASP A 170 28.27 -16.21 0.64
CA ASP A 170 28.89 -17.50 0.23
C ASP A 170 27.83 -18.44 -0.34
N SER A 171 26.63 -18.45 0.23
CA SER A 171 25.50 -19.20 -0.32
C SER A 171 25.05 -18.67 -1.69
N LEU A 172 25.17 -17.35 -1.95
CA LEU A 172 24.93 -16.77 -3.28
C LEU A 172 25.99 -17.15 -4.30
N LYS A 173 27.26 -17.25 -3.89
CA LYS A 173 28.33 -17.77 -4.76
C LYS A 173 28.08 -19.23 -5.13
N GLU A 174 27.63 -20.05 -4.18
CA GLU A 174 27.23 -21.45 -4.46
C GLU A 174 26.06 -21.49 -5.48
N ALA A 175 25.07 -20.60 -5.35
CA ALA A 175 24.00 -20.49 -6.33
C ALA A 175 24.51 -20.08 -7.72
N ALA A 176 25.48 -19.16 -7.79
CA ALA A 176 26.11 -18.74 -9.03
C ALA A 176 26.94 -19.87 -9.69
N GLU A 177 27.64 -20.65 -8.91
CA GLU A 177 28.35 -21.86 -9.41
C GLU A 177 27.38 -22.91 -9.94
N LYS A 178 26.24 -23.10 -9.26
CA LYS A 178 25.24 -24.10 -9.63
C LYS A 178 24.44 -23.74 -10.86
N TYR A 179 23.98 -22.48 -10.97
CA TYR A 179 23.03 -22.04 -12.00
C TYR A 179 23.65 -21.25 -13.13
N GLY A 180 24.86 -20.71 -12.94
CA GLY A 180 25.42 -19.69 -13.80
C GLY A 180 24.69 -18.35 -13.71
N TYR A 181 25.07 -17.40 -14.54
CA TYR A 181 24.41 -16.11 -14.66
C TYR A 181 23.56 -16.03 -15.95
N PRO A 182 22.42 -15.32 -15.95
CA PRO A 182 21.79 -14.74 -14.78
C PRO A 182 21.02 -15.78 -13.93
N PHE A 183 20.74 -15.44 -12.66
CA PHE A 183 19.74 -16.11 -11.84
C PHE A 183 18.92 -15.07 -11.05
N MET A 184 17.81 -15.50 -10.46
CA MET A 184 16.96 -14.63 -9.64
C MET A 184 17.19 -14.89 -8.16
N LEU A 185 17.50 -13.84 -7.41
CA LEU A 185 17.43 -13.85 -5.94
C LEU A 185 16.04 -13.33 -5.54
N LYS A 186 15.33 -14.08 -4.72
CA LYS A 186 13.94 -13.77 -4.32
C LYS A 186 13.77 -13.86 -2.80
N ALA A 187 13.00 -12.94 -2.24
CA ALA A 187 12.53 -13.06 -0.87
C ALA A 187 11.48 -14.18 -0.78
N ARG A 188 11.59 -15.05 0.22
CA ARG A 188 10.65 -16.15 0.45
C ARG A 188 9.27 -15.65 0.87
N LYS A 189 9.21 -14.56 1.67
CA LYS A 189 7.98 -14.03 2.27
C LYS A 189 7.85 -12.53 2.03
N GLY A 190 6.61 -12.04 1.96
CA GLY A 190 6.31 -10.61 1.90
C GLY A 190 6.62 -9.92 0.58
N SER A 191 6.95 -10.65 -0.48
CA SER A 191 7.19 -10.10 -1.81
C SER A 191 5.89 -10.02 -2.62
N TYR A 192 5.68 -8.88 -3.28
CA TYR A 192 4.55 -8.62 -4.18
C TYR A 192 4.93 -7.55 -5.20
N ASP A 193 4.32 -7.55 -6.38
CA ASP A 193 4.57 -6.59 -7.46
C ASP A 193 6.09 -6.37 -7.70
N GLY A 194 6.88 -7.48 -7.74
CA GLY A 194 8.33 -7.46 -7.97
C GLY A 194 9.20 -6.99 -6.81
N ARG A 195 8.64 -6.49 -5.74
CA ARG A 195 9.39 -6.16 -4.52
C ARG A 195 9.90 -7.45 -3.88
N GLY A 196 11.19 -7.47 -3.53
CA GLY A 196 11.85 -8.67 -3.00
C GLY A 196 12.42 -9.60 -4.07
N ASN A 197 12.55 -9.16 -5.34
CA ASN A 197 13.26 -9.84 -6.40
C ASN A 197 14.49 -9.04 -6.83
N PHE A 198 15.61 -9.72 -7.09
CA PHE A 198 16.83 -9.12 -7.62
C PHE A 198 17.42 -10.04 -8.70
N LYS A 199 17.60 -9.53 -9.91
CA LYS A 199 18.27 -10.26 -10.98
C LYS A 199 19.79 -10.15 -10.80
N VAL A 200 20.45 -11.27 -10.55
CA VAL A 200 21.90 -11.36 -10.44
C VAL A 200 22.42 -11.71 -11.83
N SER A 201 23.02 -10.76 -12.52
CA SER A 201 23.47 -10.89 -13.93
C SER A 201 24.95 -11.20 -14.05
N SER A 202 25.74 -10.92 -13.00
CA SER A 202 27.18 -11.16 -12.93
C SER A 202 27.65 -11.29 -11.48
N GLU A 203 28.91 -11.58 -11.25
CA GLU A 203 29.52 -11.61 -9.93
C GLU A 203 29.46 -10.24 -9.22
N ASP A 204 29.52 -9.15 -9.98
CA ASP A 204 29.44 -7.78 -9.45
C ASP A 204 28.09 -7.47 -8.78
N ASP A 205 27.03 -8.20 -9.13
CA ASP A 205 25.71 -8.05 -8.58
C ASP A 205 25.51 -8.75 -7.21
N LEU A 206 26.41 -9.64 -6.78
CA LEU A 206 26.24 -10.42 -5.56
C LEU A 206 26.16 -9.54 -4.31
N VAL A 207 27.09 -8.59 -4.14
CA VAL A 207 27.09 -7.67 -3.00
C VAL A 207 25.91 -6.69 -3.04
N PRO A 208 25.58 -6.05 -4.16
CA PRO A 208 24.34 -5.28 -4.31
C PRO A 208 23.07 -6.07 -3.96
N ALA A 209 22.97 -7.34 -4.39
CA ALA A 209 21.83 -8.19 -4.09
C ALA A 209 21.67 -8.46 -2.58
N VAL A 210 22.78 -8.78 -1.89
CA VAL A 210 22.80 -8.93 -0.42
C VAL A 210 22.41 -7.62 0.27
N THR A 211 22.95 -6.49 -0.21
CA THR A 211 22.63 -5.17 0.36
C THR A 211 21.14 -4.84 0.22
N ALA A 212 20.54 -5.19 -0.92
CA ALA A 212 19.14 -4.90 -1.20
C ALA A 212 18.16 -5.83 -0.43
N LEU A 213 18.48 -7.11 -0.27
CA LEU A 213 17.56 -8.14 0.21
C LEU A 213 18.05 -8.94 1.41
N GLY A 214 19.33 -8.83 1.81
CA GLY A 214 19.99 -9.73 2.76
C GLY A 214 19.40 -9.81 4.17
N ASN A 215 18.50 -8.89 4.54
CA ASN A 215 17.78 -8.95 5.82
C ASN A 215 16.51 -9.82 5.77
N LEU A 216 16.20 -10.42 4.61
CA LEU A 216 15.03 -11.26 4.40
C LEU A 216 15.42 -12.73 4.28
N PRO A 217 14.54 -13.68 4.60
CA PRO A 217 14.72 -15.06 4.18
C PRO A 217 14.71 -15.16 2.65
N LEU A 218 15.78 -15.70 2.05
CA LEU A 218 16.01 -15.67 0.61
C LEU A 218 16.06 -17.07 0.00
N TYR A 219 15.85 -17.14 -1.32
CA TYR A 219 16.15 -18.27 -2.16
C TYR A 219 16.64 -17.81 -3.53
N ALA A 220 17.53 -18.58 -4.14
CA ALA A 220 17.94 -18.40 -5.52
C ALA A 220 17.13 -19.30 -6.44
N GLU A 221 16.78 -18.78 -7.61
CA GLU A 221 16.05 -19.49 -8.65
C GLU A 221 16.79 -19.35 -9.96
N LYS A 222 17.04 -20.49 -10.63
CA LYS A 222 17.64 -20.53 -11.96
C LYS A 222 16.82 -19.72 -12.94
N TRP A 223 17.48 -18.91 -13.75
CA TRP A 223 16.81 -18.11 -14.77
C TRP A 223 16.04 -19.00 -15.76
N ALA A 224 14.74 -18.75 -15.90
CA ALA A 224 13.92 -19.38 -16.93
C ALA A 224 13.97 -18.55 -18.22
N PRO A 225 14.45 -19.09 -19.35
CA PRO A 225 14.53 -18.37 -20.62
C PRO A 225 13.14 -18.41 -21.31
N PHE A 226 12.16 -17.75 -20.69
CA PHE A 226 10.79 -17.73 -21.22
C PHE A 226 10.63 -16.74 -22.37
N VAL A 227 9.73 -17.08 -23.30
CA VAL A 227 9.35 -16.22 -24.42
C VAL A 227 8.07 -15.45 -24.13
N LYS A 228 7.19 -16.00 -23.28
CA LYS A 228 5.94 -15.36 -22.84
C LYS A 228 5.61 -15.76 -21.40
N GLU A 229 4.83 -14.91 -20.76
CA GLU A 229 4.17 -15.24 -19.50
C GLU A 229 2.70 -15.51 -19.75
N LEU A 230 2.18 -16.61 -19.18
CA LEU A 230 0.79 -17.00 -19.25
C LEU A 230 0.18 -17.05 -17.85
N ALA A 231 -1.12 -16.73 -17.76
CA ALA A 231 -1.88 -16.93 -16.54
C ALA A 231 -3.17 -17.69 -16.81
N VAL A 232 -3.55 -18.57 -15.89
CA VAL A 232 -4.83 -19.31 -15.90
C VAL A 232 -5.49 -19.14 -14.55
N MET A 233 -6.72 -18.60 -14.55
CA MET A 233 -7.60 -18.64 -13.38
C MET A 233 -8.23 -20.03 -13.29
N VAL A 234 -8.38 -20.55 -12.07
CA VAL A 234 -8.96 -21.87 -11.83
C VAL A 234 -9.95 -21.78 -10.68
N ILE A 235 -11.15 -22.32 -10.88
CA ILE A 235 -12.11 -22.53 -9.81
C ILE A 235 -11.82 -23.88 -9.20
N ARG A 236 -11.62 -23.94 -7.88
CA ARG A 236 -11.47 -25.17 -7.10
C ARG A 236 -12.66 -25.35 -6.19
N THR A 237 -13.27 -26.54 -6.26
CA THR A 237 -14.35 -26.97 -5.36
C THR A 237 -13.93 -28.20 -4.58
N GLU A 238 -14.47 -28.37 -3.37
CA GLU A 238 -14.25 -29.53 -2.52
C GLU A 238 -15.53 -29.85 -1.74
N ASP A 239 -15.66 -31.08 -1.28
CA ASP A 239 -16.76 -31.49 -0.38
C ASP A 239 -16.48 -31.01 1.07
N ASP A 240 -17.44 -31.29 1.98
CA ASP A 240 -17.34 -30.93 3.40
C ASP A 240 -16.24 -31.70 4.15
N HIS A 241 -15.63 -32.71 3.52
CA HIS A 241 -14.49 -33.45 4.05
C HIS A 241 -13.14 -32.94 3.50
N GLY A 242 -13.15 -31.89 2.66
CA GLY A 242 -11.98 -31.34 2.02
C GLY A 242 -11.48 -32.14 0.81
N ASN A 243 -12.26 -33.07 0.28
CA ASN A 243 -11.88 -33.79 -0.93
C ASN A 243 -12.18 -32.94 -2.16
N LEU A 244 -11.25 -32.91 -3.10
CA LEU A 244 -11.42 -32.20 -4.38
C LEU A 244 -12.62 -32.77 -5.14
N THR A 245 -13.59 -31.93 -5.49
CA THR A 245 -14.77 -32.28 -6.29
C THR A 245 -14.72 -31.71 -7.70
N GLY A 246 -13.99 -30.64 -7.92
CA GLY A 246 -13.85 -30.00 -9.23
C GLY A 246 -12.67 -29.04 -9.34
N CYS A 247 -12.20 -28.92 -10.58
CA CYS A 247 -11.13 -27.98 -10.95
C CYS A 247 -11.43 -27.45 -12.34
N VAL A 248 -11.97 -26.24 -12.45
CA VAL A 248 -12.48 -25.67 -13.70
C VAL A 248 -11.61 -24.48 -14.10
N PRO A 249 -10.79 -24.64 -15.16
CA PRO A 249 -9.89 -23.57 -15.61
C PRO A 249 -10.60 -22.60 -16.54
N TYR A 250 -10.32 -21.31 -16.38
CA TYR A 250 -10.61 -20.28 -17.37
C TYR A 250 -9.68 -20.43 -18.59
N PRO A 251 -9.96 -19.76 -19.69
CA PRO A 251 -9.01 -19.64 -20.79
C PRO A 251 -7.67 -19.06 -20.33
N ALA A 252 -6.58 -19.57 -20.91
CA ALA A 252 -5.27 -18.99 -20.70
C ALA A 252 -5.18 -17.58 -21.29
N VAL A 253 -4.47 -16.68 -20.63
CA VAL A 253 -4.17 -15.33 -21.10
C VAL A 253 -2.67 -15.09 -21.12
N GLU A 254 -2.18 -14.32 -22.08
CA GLU A 254 -0.85 -13.76 -22.06
C GLU A 254 -0.83 -12.58 -21.07
N THR A 255 0.20 -12.49 -20.23
CA THR A 255 0.41 -11.37 -19.30
C THR A 255 1.68 -10.63 -19.65
N ILE A 256 1.61 -9.31 -19.66
CA ILE A 256 2.77 -8.43 -19.83
C ILE A 256 3.09 -7.78 -18.50
N HIS A 257 4.29 -8.07 -17.99
CA HIS A 257 4.82 -7.44 -16.79
C HIS A 257 5.86 -6.40 -17.18
N GLU A 258 5.65 -5.17 -16.69
CA GLU A 258 6.57 -4.06 -16.83
C GLU A 258 6.89 -3.52 -15.45
N ASP A 259 8.18 -3.34 -15.14
CA ASP A 259 8.64 -3.01 -13.78
C ASP A 259 8.10 -3.99 -12.72
N SER A 260 7.97 -5.28 -13.10
CA SER A 260 7.41 -6.37 -12.30
C SER A 260 5.92 -6.19 -11.90
N ILE A 261 5.19 -5.31 -12.58
CA ILE A 261 3.76 -5.10 -12.40
C ILE A 261 3.05 -5.58 -13.66
N CYS A 262 2.04 -6.45 -13.53
CA CYS A 262 1.18 -6.82 -14.65
C CYS A 262 0.48 -5.57 -15.18
N THR A 263 0.77 -5.16 -16.42
CA THR A 263 0.22 -3.96 -17.07
C THR A 263 -0.86 -4.29 -18.07
N LYS A 264 -0.73 -5.42 -18.80
CA LYS A 264 -1.63 -5.79 -19.89
C LYS A 264 -1.90 -7.29 -19.85
N THR A 265 -3.10 -7.71 -20.28
CA THR A 265 -3.38 -9.11 -20.59
C THR A 265 -4.07 -9.24 -21.95
N PHE A 266 -3.84 -10.34 -22.64
CA PHE A 266 -4.40 -10.62 -23.96
C PHE A 266 -5.10 -11.98 -23.97
N LEU A 267 -6.35 -12.01 -24.37
CA LEU A 267 -7.16 -13.21 -24.59
C LEU A 267 -7.62 -13.24 -26.06
N PRO A 268 -7.31 -14.30 -26.81
CA PRO A 268 -6.35 -15.35 -26.51
C PRO A 268 -4.91 -14.81 -26.44
N PRO A 269 -3.95 -15.59 -25.90
CA PRO A 269 -2.53 -15.26 -25.97
C PRO A 269 -2.10 -15.09 -27.43
N ARG A 270 -1.33 -14.03 -27.71
CA ARG A 270 -0.89 -13.73 -29.08
C ARG A 270 0.16 -14.75 -29.55
N GLU A 271 0.02 -15.25 -30.73
CA GLU A 271 0.99 -16.18 -31.36
C GLU A 271 1.29 -17.44 -30.49
N VAL A 272 0.32 -17.88 -29.68
CA VAL A 272 0.41 -19.10 -28.89
C VAL A 272 -0.59 -20.12 -29.42
N PRO A 273 -0.15 -21.34 -29.78
CA PRO A 273 -1.04 -22.37 -30.29
C PRO A 273 -2.12 -22.79 -29.27
N ASP A 274 -3.31 -23.13 -29.74
CA ASP A 274 -4.40 -23.60 -28.89
C ASP A 274 -4.02 -24.83 -28.05
N GLU A 275 -3.16 -25.71 -28.59
CA GLU A 275 -2.64 -26.87 -27.87
C GLU A 275 -1.80 -26.48 -26.65
N VAL A 276 -1.02 -25.40 -26.73
CA VAL A 276 -0.22 -24.87 -25.62
C VAL A 276 -1.15 -24.23 -24.59
N CYS A 277 -2.18 -23.48 -25.02
CA CYS A 277 -3.20 -22.94 -24.13
C CYS A 277 -3.94 -24.06 -23.35
N GLU A 278 -4.25 -25.17 -24.02
CA GLU A 278 -4.89 -26.31 -23.36
C GLU A 278 -3.93 -27.06 -22.41
N LYS A 279 -2.63 -27.17 -22.76
CA LYS A 279 -1.60 -27.67 -21.83
C LYS A 279 -1.52 -26.78 -20.57
N ALA A 280 -1.54 -25.45 -20.74
CA ALA A 280 -1.52 -24.50 -19.63
C ALA A 280 -2.73 -24.66 -18.70
N ARG A 281 -3.93 -24.81 -19.25
CA ARG A 281 -5.17 -25.09 -18.49
C ARG A 281 -5.10 -26.39 -17.69
N LYS A 282 -4.61 -27.47 -18.30
CA LYS A 282 -4.42 -28.76 -17.64
C LYS A 282 -3.37 -28.69 -16.55
N LEU A 283 -2.25 -28.03 -16.81
CA LEU A 283 -1.19 -27.82 -15.83
C LEU A 283 -1.70 -26.99 -14.63
N ALA A 284 -2.46 -25.91 -14.89
CA ALA A 284 -3.08 -25.11 -13.84
C ALA A 284 -4.01 -25.95 -12.95
N CYS A 285 -4.88 -26.79 -13.53
CA CYS A 285 -5.71 -27.70 -12.76
C CYS A 285 -4.87 -28.70 -11.94
N LYS A 286 -3.80 -29.25 -12.51
CA LYS A 286 -2.88 -30.14 -11.80
C LYS A 286 -2.25 -29.45 -10.58
N VAL A 287 -1.80 -28.21 -10.73
CA VAL A 287 -1.26 -27.39 -9.64
C VAL A 287 -2.30 -27.20 -8.54
N ILE A 288 -3.48 -26.72 -8.91
CA ILE A 288 -4.54 -26.38 -7.95
C ILE A 288 -5.12 -27.62 -7.25
N SER A 289 -5.06 -28.81 -7.89
CA SER A 289 -5.48 -30.06 -7.25
C SER A 289 -4.62 -30.46 -6.05
N THR A 290 -3.39 -29.96 -5.93
CA THR A 290 -2.49 -30.20 -4.78
C THR A 290 -2.75 -29.30 -3.58
N LEU A 291 -3.63 -28.31 -3.70
CA LEU A 291 -3.95 -27.33 -2.66
C LEU A 291 -5.25 -27.66 -1.94
N TRP A 292 -5.60 -26.87 -0.91
CA TRP A 292 -6.75 -27.09 -0.04
C TRP A 292 -7.67 -25.86 0.01
N GLY A 293 -8.97 -26.12 0.20
CA GLY A 293 -10.01 -25.11 0.31
C GLY A 293 -10.64 -24.75 -1.03
N ARG A 294 -11.82 -24.16 -0.99
CA ARG A 294 -12.62 -23.73 -2.15
C ARG A 294 -12.17 -22.33 -2.60
N GLY A 295 -12.41 -21.96 -3.83
CA GLY A 295 -12.19 -20.60 -4.33
C GLY A 295 -11.63 -20.52 -5.74
N VAL A 296 -11.28 -19.30 -6.14
CA VAL A 296 -10.56 -19.00 -7.38
C VAL A 296 -9.10 -18.81 -7.08
N PHE A 297 -8.29 -19.42 -7.92
CA PHE A 297 -6.82 -19.36 -7.86
C PHE A 297 -6.27 -18.86 -9.19
N ALA A 298 -5.16 -18.13 -9.14
CA ALA A 298 -4.41 -17.78 -10.34
C ALA A 298 -3.13 -18.60 -10.39
N VAL A 299 -2.84 -19.22 -11.52
CA VAL A 299 -1.58 -19.91 -11.78
C VAL A 299 -0.83 -19.15 -12.85
N GLU A 300 0.32 -18.59 -12.50
CA GLU A 300 1.22 -17.90 -13.41
C GLU A 300 2.32 -18.85 -13.91
N MET A 301 2.59 -18.82 -15.22
CA MET A 301 3.47 -19.76 -15.89
C MET A 301 4.37 -19.04 -16.88
N PHE A 302 5.55 -19.59 -17.08
CA PHE A 302 6.45 -19.26 -18.17
C PHE A 302 6.25 -20.22 -19.33
N LEU A 303 6.10 -19.68 -20.54
CA LEU A 303 6.16 -20.42 -21.80
C LEU A 303 7.58 -20.33 -22.33
N LEU A 304 8.22 -21.47 -22.55
CA LEU A 304 9.56 -21.55 -23.12
C LEU A 304 9.51 -21.66 -24.66
N ASP A 305 10.66 -21.55 -25.31
CA ASP A 305 10.79 -21.56 -26.78
C ASP A 305 10.47 -22.91 -27.42
N ASP A 306 10.45 -23.98 -26.63
CA ASP A 306 10.09 -25.35 -27.03
C ASP A 306 8.62 -25.71 -26.76
N ASP A 307 7.77 -24.72 -26.52
CA ASP A 307 6.37 -24.88 -26.12
C ASP A 307 6.16 -25.63 -24.79
N SER A 308 7.19 -25.79 -23.99
CA SER A 308 7.06 -26.29 -22.62
C SER A 308 6.64 -25.21 -21.64
N LEU A 309 5.98 -25.63 -20.56
CA LEU A 309 5.43 -24.74 -19.55
C LEU A 309 6.11 -24.98 -18.20
N MET A 310 6.38 -23.89 -17.49
CA MET A 310 6.98 -23.91 -16.16
C MET A 310 6.14 -23.03 -15.22
N VAL A 311 5.73 -23.56 -14.06
CA VAL A 311 4.95 -22.78 -13.09
C VAL A 311 5.85 -21.78 -12.39
N ASN A 312 5.43 -20.51 -12.39
CA ASN A 312 6.10 -19.44 -11.67
C ASN A 312 5.56 -19.29 -10.24
N GLU A 313 4.28 -18.96 -10.10
CA GLU A 313 3.66 -18.83 -8.77
C GLU A 313 2.14 -19.05 -8.82
N VAL A 314 1.53 -19.19 -7.63
CA VAL A 314 0.08 -19.28 -7.45
C VAL A 314 -0.37 -18.20 -6.48
N ALA A 315 -1.45 -17.49 -6.85
CA ALA A 315 -2.21 -16.64 -5.94
C ALA A 315 -3.50 -17.35 -5.53
N PRO A 316 -3.80 -17.50 -4.23
CA PRO A 316 -4.96 -18.27 -3.73
C PRO A 316 -6.22 -17.40 -3.65
N ARG A 317 -6.49 -16.61 -4.67
CA ARG A 317 -7.57 -15.60 -4.74
C ARG A 317 -7.78 -15.12 -6.18
N PRO A 318 -8.87 -14.39 -6.47
CA PRO A 318 -8.99 -13.63 -7.72
C PRO A 318 -7.73 -12.78 -7.99
N HIS A 319 -7.35 -12.65 -9.24
CA HIS A 319 -6.09 -12.01 -9.63
C HIS A 319 -6.28 -10.96 -10.72
N ASN A 320 -5.30 -10.02 -10.82
CA ASN A 320 -5.33 -8.96 -11.83
C ASN A 320 -5.38 -9.53 -13.26
N SER A 321 -4.65 -10.61 -13.54
CA SER A 321 -4.68 -11.26 -14.85
C SER A 321 -6.04 -11.86 -15.21
N GLY A 322 -6.94 -12.03 -14.24
CA GLY A 322 -8.31 -12.52 -14.42
C GLY A 322 -9.37 -11.44 -14.54
N HIS A 323 -9.03 -10.15 -14.55
CA HIS A 323 -10.04 -9.05 -14.65
C HIS A 323 -10.86 -9.14 -15.94
N TYR A 324 -10.26 -9.58 -17.05
CA TYR A 324 -10.96 -9.79 -18.32
C TYR A 324 -12.22 -10.66 -18.18
N THR A 325 -12.28 -11.53 -17.16
CA THR A 325 -13.42 -12.44 -16.96
C THR A 325 -14.71 -11.72 -16.63
N ILE A 326 -14.65 -10.47 -16.14
CA ILE A 326 -15.85 -9.69 -15.80
C ILE A 326 -16.71 -9.52 -17.05
N GLU A 327 -16.12 -9.13 -18.17
CA GLU A 327 -16.80 -8.86 -19.42
C GLU A 327 -16.71 -10.01 -20.44
N ALA A 328 -15.58 -10.72 -20.48
CA ALA A 328 -15.42 -11.81 -21.45
C ALA A 328 -16.13 -13.10 -21.02
N VAL A 329 -16.30 -13.35 -19.70
CA VAL A 329 -17.02 -14.50 -19.14
C VAL A 329 -18.09 -14.03 -18.15
N PRO A 330 -19.04 -13.15 -18.54
CA PRO A 330 -19.90 -12.42 -17.61
C PRO A 330 -20.88 -13.29 -16.81
N TYR A 331 -21.20 -14.49 -17.30
CA TYR A 331 -22.06 -15.43 -16.58
C TYR A 331 -21.34 -16.05 -15.37
N MET A 332 -20.01 -16.12 -15.37
CA MET A 332 -19.18 -16.62 -14.29
C MET A 332 -17.81 -15.90 -14.30
N SER A 333 -17.79 -14.61 -13.88
CA SER A 333 -16.53 -13.91 -13.68
C SER A 333 -15.73 -14.52 -12.53
N GLN A 334 -14.42 -14.31 -12.46
CA GLN A 334 -13.60 -14.81 -11.34
C GLN A 334 -14.15 -14.41 -9.96
N TYR A 335 -14.80 -13.26 -9.84
CA TYR A 335 -15.40 -12.79 -8.59
C TYR A 335 -16.70 -13.51 -8.26
N LYS A 336 -17.55 -13.70 -9.25
CA LYS A 336 -18.76 -14.51 -9.09
C LYS A 336 -18.40 -15.96 -8.78
N ALA A 337 -17.39 -16.50 -9.44
CA ALA A 337 -16.88 -17.84 -9.18
C ALA A 337 -16.29 -17.99 -7.77
N GLN A 338 -15.59 -16.97 -7.24
CA GLN A 338 -15.12 -16.97 -5.85
C GLN A 338 -16.30 -17.12 -4.87
N ILE A 339 -17.37 -16.34 -5.08
CA ILE A 339 -18.58 -16.42 -4.25
C ILE A 339 -19.22 -17.79 -4.35
N HIS A 340 -19.41 -18.30 -5.58
CA HIS A 340 -20.01 -19.62 -5.80
C HIS A 340 -19.19 -20.72 -5.14
N ALA A 341 -17.87 -20.71 -5.29
CA ALA A 341 -17.00 -21.73 -4.70
C ALA A 341 -17.00 -21.66 -3.16
N VAL A 342 -16.92 -20.47 -2.56
CA VAL A 342 -16.94 -20.27 -1.10
C VAL A 342 -18.23 -20.76 -0.49
N LEU A 343 -19.38 -20.48 -1.13
CA LEU A 343 -20.72 -20.83 -0.66
C LEU A 343 -21.20 -22.21 -1.14
N ASP A 344 -20.34 -23.00 -1.80
CA ASP A 344 -20.71 -24.30 -2.39
C ASP A 344 -21.87 -24.24 -3.40
N LEU A 345 -21.99 -23.12 -4.10
CA LEU A 345 -22.97 -22.95 -5.16
C LEU A 345 -22.47 -23.60 -6.48
N PRO A 346 -23.36 -24.02 -7.37
CA PRO A 346 -22.99 -24.67 -8.63
C PRO A 346 -22.07 -23.78 -9.48
N VAL A 347 -21.04 -24.38 -10.07
CA VAL A 347 -20.15 -23.78 -11.06
C VAL A 347 -20.28 -24.50 -12.40
N PRO A 348 -20.13 -23.79 -13.54
CA PRO A 348 -20.15 -24.44 -14.86
C PRO A 348 -19.00 -25.43 -15.03
N GLU A 349 -19.22 -26.50 -15.76
CA GLU A 349 -18.16 -27.46 -16.11
C GLU A 349 -17.10 -26.87 -17.04
N ASN A 350 -17.47 -25.88 -17.87
CA ASN A 350 -16.60 -25.22 -18.82
C ASN A 350 -16.83 -23.70 -18.80
N LEU A 351 -15.75 -22.95 -18.94
CA LEU A 351 -15.76 -21.50 -18.98
C LEU A 351 -15.35 -21.00 -20.38
N ILE A 352 -16.34 -20.63 -21.16
CA ILE A 352 -16.16 -20.20 -22.55
C ILE A 352 -16.39 -18.69 -22.65
N PRO A 353 -15.43 -17.91 -23.16
CA PRO A 353 -15.62 -16.48 -23.40
C PRO A 353 -16.80 -16.20 -24.34
N ARG A 354 -17.49 -15.10 -24.11
CA ARG A 354 -18.59 -14.63 -24.97
C ARG A 354 -18.09 -13.78 -26.14
N VAL A 355 -16.81 -13.44 -26.11
CA VAL A 355 -16.13 -12.64 -27.13
C VAL A 355 -14.89 -13.39 -27.63
N PRO A 356 -14.51 -13.27 -28.91
CA PRO A 356 -13.34 -13.93 -29.46
C PRO A 356 -12.02 -13.34 -28.96
N ALA A 357 -12.02 -12.05 -28.58
CA ALA A 357 -10.81 -11.38 -28.09
C ALA A 357 -11.12 -10.40 -26.95
N SER A 358 -10.20 -10.29 -25.99
CA SER A 358 -10.26 -9.34 -24.89
C SER A 358 -8.86 -8.86 -24.50
N ILE A 359 -8.70 -7.57 -24.25
CA ILE A 359 -7.47 -6.95 -23.74
C ILE A 359 -7.80 -6.27 -22.42
N MET A 360 -7.06 -6.57 -21.37
CA MET A 360 -7.15 -5.82 -20.12
C MET A 360 -5.91 -4.94 -19.97
N LEU A 361 -6.12 -3.68 -19.60
CA LEU A 361 -5.09 -2.69 -19.34
C LEU A 361 -5.21 -2.20 -17.89
N ASN A 362 -4.18 -2.40 -17.08
CA ASN A 362 -4.14 -1.81 -15.74
C ASN A 362 -3.90 -0.31 -15.80
N ILE A 363 -4.65 0.45 -15.02
CA ILE A 363 -4.44 1.89 -14.82
C ILE A 363 -3.56 2.07 -13.59
N LEU A 364 -2.30 2.46 -13.83
CA LEU A 364 -1.36 2.79 -12.76
C LEU A 364 -1.32 4.29 -12.55
N GLY A 365 -1.05 4.72 -11.31
CA GLY A 365 -0.74 6.11 -11.04
C GLY A 365 0.58 6.50 -11.71
N GLY A 366 0.59 7.60 -12.46
CA GLY A 366 1.76 8.17 -13.12
C GLY A 366 2.56 9.09 -12.21
N ALA A 367 3.37 9.96 -12.80
CA ALA A 367 4.19 10.95 -12.08
C ALA A 367 3.33 11.97 -11.31
N THR A 368 2.14 12.28 -11.83
CA THR A 368 1.20 13.22 -11.22
C THR A 368 -0.12 12.56 -10.85
N PRO A 369 -0.90 13.13 -9.92
CA PRO A 369 -2.24 12.64 -9.58
C PRO A 369 -3.21 12.61 -10.77
N THR A 370 -2.93 13.35 -11.83
CA THR A 370 -3.81 13.52 -13.00
C THR A 370 -3.33 12.77 -14.25
N SER A 371 -2.17 12.13 -14.24
CA SER A 371 -1.58 11.43 -15.40
C SER A 371 -2.56 10.48 -16.09
N HIS A 372 -3.44 9.82 -15.33
CA HIS A 372 -4.43 8.87 -15.85
C HIS A 372 -5.71 9.51 -16.42
N HIS A 373 -5.90 10.83 -16.29
CA HIS A 373 -7.19 11.48 -16.63
C HIS A 373 -7.52 11.39 -18.13
N GLU A 374 -6.53 11.48 -19.03
CA GLU A 374 -6.77 11.35 -20.47
C GLU A 374 -7.25 9.94 -20.82
N LEU A 375 -6.58 8.91 -20.27
CA LEU A 375 -6.94 7.52 -20.47
C LEU A 375 -8.38 7.23 -19.99
N THR A 376 -8.73 7.66 -18.78
CA THR A 376 -10.09 7.45 -18.24
C THR A 376 -11.15 8.25 -18.98
N ARG A 377 -10.82 9.45 -19.46
CA ARG A 377 -11.71 10.25 -20.31
C ARG A 377 -11.97 9.59 -21.64
N ARG A 378 -10.92 9.04 -22.28
CA ARG A 378 -11.04 8.29 -23.54
C ARG A 378 -11.91 7.06 -23.33
N ALA A 379 -11.67 6.26 -22.32
CA ALA A 379 -12.46 5.06 -22.03
C ALA A 379 -13.97 5.37 -21.87
N ARG A 380 -14.32 6.45 -21.13
CA ARG A 380 -15.72 6.86 -20.95
C ARG A 380 -16.43 7.38 -22.20
N ARG A 381 -15.69 7.77 -23.24
CA ARG A 381 -16.23 8.41 -24.46
C ARG A 381 -16.10 7.55 -25.69
N THR A 382 -15.46 6.40 -25.60
CA THR A 382 -15.32 5.49 -26.75
C THR A 382 -16.57 4.65 -26.86
N PHE A 383 -17.25 4.77 -28.01
CA PHE A 383 -18.31 3.90 -28.48
C PHE A 383 -17.93 3.44 -29.87
N ASP A 384 -17.66 2.15 -30.03
CA ASP A 384 -17.30 1.54 -31.29
C ASP A 384 -18.19 0.32 -31.51
N LYS A 385 -18.65 0.07 -32.75
CA LYS A 385 -19.54 -1.05 -33.06
C LYS A 385 -18.84 -2.41 -33.02
N ASP A 386 -17.51 -2.42 -33.09
CA ASP A 386 -16.69 -3.62 -33.17
C ASP A 386 -15.83 -3.82 -31.90
N MET A 387 -15.99 -2.94 -30.90
CA MET A 387 -15.18 -2.94 -29.67
C MET A 387 -15.95 -2.34 -28.51
N ASP A 388 -16.05 -3.08 -27.40
CA ASP A 388 -16.60 -2.59 -26.15
C ASP A 388 -15.48 -2.21 -25.18
N VAL A 389 -15.60 -1.04 -24.54
CA VAL A 389 -14.61 -0.52 -23.59
C VAL A 389 -15.25 -0.36 -22.22
N HIS A 390 -14.75 -1.10 -21.24
CA HIS A 390 -15.25 -1.12 -19.87
C HIS A 390 -14.20 -0.55 -18.92
N LEU A 391 -14.58 0.46 -18.14
CA LEU A 391 -13.70 1.16 -17.20
C LEU A 391 -14.07 0.82 -15.75
N HIS A 392 -13.11 0.30 -15.01
CA HIS A 392 -13.22 0.01 -13.58
C HIS A 392 -12.25 0.88 -12.79
N LEU A 393 -12.76 1.78 -11.94
CA LEU A 393 -11.96 2.57 -11.01
C LEU A 393 -12.17 2.07 -9.58
N TYR A 394 -11.08 1.92 -8.84
CA TYR A 394 -11.10 1.29 -7.52
C TYR A 394 -11.39 2.23 -6.35
N GLY A 395 -11.56 3.54 -6.60
CA GLY A 395 -11.75 4.52 -5.52
C GLY A 395 -10.47 4.77 -4.71
N LYS A 396 -9.31 4.48 -5.29
CA LYS A 396 -7.98 4.68 -4.69
C LYS A 396 -7.37 6.00 -5.12
N GLU A 397 -6.64 6.64 -4.20
CA GLU A 397 -5.79 7.78 -4.53
C GLU A 397 -4.69 7.37 -5.51
N SER A 398 -4.46 8.22 -6.53
CA SER A 398 -3.39 8.02 -7.51
C SER A 398 -2.03 8.31 -6.89
N LYS A 399 -1.18 7.29 -6.80
CA LYS A 399 0.24 7.38 -6.41
C LYS A 399 1.09 6.67 -7.44
N PRO A 400 2.35 7.09 -7.69
CA PRO A 400 3.21 6.45 -8.68
C PRO A 400 3.24 4.92 -8.53
N GLY A 401 2.93 4.19 -9.61
CA GLY A 401 2.90 2.74 -9.64
C GLY A 401 1.73 2.05 -8.93
N ARG A 402 0.87 2.79 -8.22
CA ARG A 402 -0.30 2.19 -7.56
C ARG A 402 -1.38 1.84 -8.57
N LYS A 403 -1.89 0.61 -8.52
CA LYS A 403 -3.05 0.18 -9.31
C LYS A 403 -4.30 0.94 -8.82
N ILE A 404 -4.90 1.77 -9.69
CA ILE A 404 -6.05 2.63 -9.36
C ILE A 404 -7.30 2.27 -10.14
N GLY A 405 -7.18 1.43 -11.14
CA GLY A 405 -8.25 0.93 -11.99
C GLY A 405 -7.74 -0.02 -13.05
N HIS A 406 -8.65 -0.47 -13.91
CA HIS A 406 -8.34 -1.16 -15.16
C HIS A 406 -9.37 -0.83 -16.24
N ILE A 407 -9.01 -1.13 -17.48
CA ILE A 407 -9.91 -1.08 -18.63
C ILE A 407 -9.92 -2.48 -19.23
N THR A 408 -11.10 -3.03 -19.48
CA THR A 408 -11.28 -4.22 -20.32
C THR A 408 -11.81 -3.77 -21.68
N ILE A 409 -11.16 -4.23 -22.75
CA ILE A 409 -11.54 -3.96 -24.13
C ILE A 409 -11.87 -5.30 -24.79
N ASN A 410 -13.14 -5.49 -25.12
CA ASN A 410 -13.61 -6.68 -25.84
C ASN A 410 -13.75 -6.40 -27.32
N GLY A 411 -13.34 -7.35 -28.15
CA GLY A 411 -13.47 -7.29 -29.62
C GLY A 411 -14.24 -8.47 -30.17
N TYR A 412 -14.84 -8.26 -31.32
CA TYR A 412 -15.63 -9.26 -32.05
C TYR A 412 -14.88 -9.85 -33.27
N SER A 413 -13.59 -9.58 -33.37
CA SER A 413 -12.64 -10.05 -34.37
C SER A 413 -11.43 -10.73 -33.71
N SER A 414 -10.34 -10.97 -34.45
CA SER A 414 -9.12 -11.55 -33.90
C SER A 414 -8.42 -10.63 -32.89
N ILE A 415 -7.54 -11.19 -32.08
CA ILE A 415 -6.78 -10.42 -31.06
C ILE A 415 -5.86 -9.39 -31.72
N GLU A 416 -5.31 -9.67 -32.90
CA GLU A 416 -4.44 -8.75 -33.65
C GLU A 416 -5.22 -7.54 -34.19
N GLU A 417 -6.47 -7.74 -34.61
CA GLU A 417 -7.35 -6.64 -35.01
C GLU A 417 -7.80 -5.80 -33.83
N LEU A 418 -8.13 -6.46 -32.71
CA LEU A 418 -8.49 -5.77 -31.47
C LEU A 418 -7.31 -4.95 -30.95
N GLU A 419 -6.09 -5.48 -30.96
CA GLU A 419 -4.88 -4.77 -30.51
C GLU A 419 -4.64 -3.51 -31.33
N LYS A 420 -4.82 -3.56 -32.66
CA LYS A 420 -4.73 -2.36 -33.52
C LYS A 420 -5.76 -1.31 -33.15
N LYS A 421 -7.00 -1.70 -32.85
CA LYS A 421 -8.05 -0.78 -32.42
C LYS A 421 -7.81 -0.23 -31.02
N ALA A 422 -7.25 -1.04 -30.12
CA ALA A 422 -6.92 -0.67 -28.76
C ALA A 422 -5.61 0.14 -28.64
N ALA A 423 -4.81 0.25 -29.71
CA ALA A 423 -3.52 0.95 -29.73
C ALA A 423 -3.57 2.34 -29.05
N PRO A 424 -4.59 3.21 -29.25
CA PRO A 424 -4.65 4.50 -28.59
C PRO A 424 -4.81 4.44 -27.06
N PHE A 425 -5.28 3.31 -26.50
CA PHE A 425 -5.33 3.08 -25.07
C PHE A 425 -4.01 2.53 -24.55
N ILE A 426 -3.41 1.60 -25.29
CA ILE A 426 -2.10 1.01 -24.99
C ILE A 426 -1.03 2.10 -24.94
N GLU A 427 -0.97 2.98 -25.96
CA GLU A 427 -0.06 4.13 -26.01
C GLU A 427 -0.22 5.07 -24.80
N LEU A 428 -1.44 5.28 -24.33
CA LEU A 428 -1.70 6.10 -23.14
C LEU A 428 -1.18 5.43 -21.87
N VAL A 429 -1.34 4.12 -21.72
CA VAL A 429 -0.79 3.34 -20.60
C VAL A 429 0.74 3.40 -20.62
N ASP A 430 1.36 3.20 -21.79
CA ASP A 430 2.81 3.24 -21.96
C ASP A 430 3.37 4.64 -21.68
N ARG A 431 2.67 5.70 -22.11
CA ARG A 431 3.04 7.08 -21.81
C ARG A 431 2.97 7.38 -20.31
N ILE A 432 1.92 6.96 -19.61
CA ILE A 432 1.81 7.13 -18.15
C ILE A 432 2.96 6.41 -17.42
N ARG A 433 3.35 5.24 -17.92
CA ARG A 433 4.51 4.50 -17.42
C ARG A 433 5.80 5.30 -17.65
N GLN A 434 6.03 5.82 -18.85
CA GLN A 434 7.23 6.59 -19.18
C GLN A 434 7.32 7.85 -18.33
N GLU A 435 6.23 8.61 -18.17
CA GLU A 435 6.17 9.77 -17.26
C GLU A 435 6.60 9.42 -15.83
N ARG A 436 6.21 8.24 -15.34
CA ARG A 436 6.58 7.76 -13.99
C ARG A 436 8.07 7.48 -13.89
N ILE A 437 8.67 6.84 -14.90
CA ILE A 437 10.09 6.51 -14.95
C ILE A 437 10.93 7.79 -15.04
N ASP A 438 10.55 8.71 -15.93
CA ASP A 438 11.24 9.98 -16.13
C ASP A 438 11.17 10.84 -14.86
N GLY A 439 10.00 10.94 -14.22
CA GLY A 439 9.82 11.65 -12.96
C GLY A 439 10.64 11.05 -11.81
N ALA A 440 10.79 9.74 -11.75
CA ALA A 440 11.65 9.08 -10.77
C ALA A 440 13.14 9.37 -11.05
N THR A 441 13.54 9.35 -12.33
CA THR A 441 14.93 9.64 -12.76
C THR A 441 15.31 11.09 -12.50
N GLU A 442 14.39 12.03 -12.72
CA GLU A 442 14.61 13.46 -12.47
C GLU A 442 14.77 13.76 -10.97
N GLN A 443 14.06 13.03 -10.11
CA GLN A 443 14.24 13.12 -8.65
C GLN A 443 15.58 12.56 -8.17
N LEU A 444 16.20 11.64 -8.91
CA LEU A 444 17.49 11.01 -8.59
C LEU A 444 18.68 11.74 -9.23
N ARG A 445 18.47 12.67 -10.19
CA ARG A 445 19.56 13.50 -10.71
C ARG A 445 20.10 14.39 -9.60
N PRO A 446 21.44 14.42 -9.36
CA PRO A 446 22.04 15.47 -8.59
C PRO A 446 21.63 16.80 -9.23
N LYS A 447 21.09 17.74 -8.46
CA LYS A 447 20.85 19.09 -8.95
C LYS A 447 22.21 19.63 -9.35
N GLU A 448 22.47 19.76 -10.64
CA GLU A 448 23.64 20.51 -11.15
C GLU A 448 23.54 21.90 -10.57
N GLU A 449 24.59 22.34 -9.87
CA GLU A 449 24.72 23.74 -9.48
C GLU A 449 24.72 24.57 -10.76
N PRO A 450 23.96 25.68 -10.83
CA PRO A 450 23.97 26.53 -12.00
C PRO A 450 25.40 27.08 -12.16
N SER A 451 26.06 26.71 -13.26
CA SER A 451 27.31 27.31 -13.65
C SER A 451 27.07 28.80 -13.85
N THR A 452 27.72 29.62 -13.00
CA THR A 452 27.81 31.07 -13.17
C THR A 452 28.68 31.36 -14.38
N ASN A 453 28.10 31.41 -15.56
CA ASN A 453 28.61 32.18 -16.72
C ASN A 453 27.67 31.91 -17.91
N ASP A 454 26.60 32.65 -18.01
CA ASP A 454 26.11 33.14 -19.31
C ASP A 454 25.18 34.36 -19.10
N GLU A 455 25.70 35.52 -19.38
CA GLU A 455 24.93 36.73 -19.58
C GLU A 455 24.26 36.67 -20.94
N THR A 456 23.02 36.18 -21.00
CA THR A 456 22.09 36.57 -22.10
C THR A 456 20.69 36.65 -21.52
N MET A 457 20.30 37.90 -21.25
CA MET A 457 18.91 38.31 -21.04
C MET A 457 18.05 37.87 -22.22
N ILE A 458 17.14 36.96 -22.01
CA ILE A 458 15.95 36.80 -22.85
C ILE A 458 14.74 37.00 -21.95
N GLU A 459 14.08 38.10 -22.19
CA GLU A 459 12.76 38.43 -21.65
C GLU A 459 11.77 37.28 -21.87
N ARG A 460 11.20 36.75 -20.78
CA ARG A 460 9.96 35.98 -20.78
C ARG A 460 9.00 36.58 -19.77
N GLU A 461 8.16 37.44 -20.26
CA GLU A 461 6.84 37.74 -19.71
C GLU A 461 5.79 37.47 -20.81
N PRO A 462 4.49 37.30 -20.52
CA PRO A 462 3.78 37.17 -19.25
C PRO A 462 2.68 36.09 -19.31
N ALA A 463 2.77 35.03 -18.57
CA ALA A 463 1.61 34.13 -18.39
C ALA A 463 1.09 34.10 -16.92
N ALA A 464 1.90 34.50 -15.95
CA ALA A 464 1.51 34.47 -14.53
C ALA A 464 0.67 35.68 -14.10
N LYS A 465 0.79 36.81 -14.81
CA LYS A 465 0.05 38.05 -14.46
C LYS A 465 -1.41 37.98 -14.84
N ALA A 466 -1.77 37.22 -15.89
CA ALA A 466 -3.16 37.10 -16.35
C ALA A 466 -4.06 36.25 -15.42
N ILE A 467 -3.46 35.41 -14.55
CA ILE A 467 -4.23 34.57 -13.59
C ILE A 467 -4.49 35.34 -12.29
N PHE A 468 -3.62 36.29 -11.93
CA PHE A 468 -3.75 37.08 -10.70
C PHE A 468 -4.76 38.24 -10.85
N ASP A 469 -4.89 38.81 -12.05
CA ASP A 469 -5.77 39.96 -12.30
C ASP A 469 -7.26 39.55 -12.52
N SER A 470 -7.56 38.26 -12.73
CA SER A 470 -8.94 37.80 -12.93
C SER A 470 -9.69 37.47 -11.63
N HIS A 471 -9.05 37.50 -10.46
CA HIS A 471 -9.68 37.17 -9.17
C HIS A 471 -9.94 38.39 -8.27
N ASN A 472 -9.59 39.61 -8.73
CA ASN A 472 -9.75 40.85 -7.95
C ASN A 472 -10.89 41.76 -8.40
N ALA A 473 -11.86 41.23 -9.14
CA ALA A 473 -13.05 41.99 -9.50
C ALA A 473 -14.25 41.51 -8.64
N GLN A 474 -14.70 42.44 -7.76
CA GLN A 474 -15.96 42.49 -7.07
C GLN A 474 -16.12 41.71 -5.75
N LEU A 475 -15.79 42.41 -4.66
CA LEU A 475 -16.55 42.35 -3.42
C LEU A 475 -16.99 43.80 -3.08
N PRO A 476 -18.24 44.02 -2.63
CA PRO A 476 -18.76 45.36 -2.38
C PRO A 476 -18.21 45.98 -1.10
N GLU A 477 -17.90 47.25 -1.18
CA GLU A 477 -17.55 48.12 -0.05
C GLU A 477 -18.68 48.17 0.98
N THR A 478 -18.40 47.80 2.23
CA THR A 478 -19.25 48.13 3.37
C THR A 478 -18.66 49.33 4.10
N GLN A 479 -19.49 50.33 4.24
CA GLN A 479 -19.21 51.61 4.84
C GLN A 479 -18.81 51.49 6.33
N ASP A 480 -17.70 52.16 6.67
CA ASP A 480 -17.27 52.46 8.04
C ASP A 480 -18.31 53.33 8.76
N THR A 481 -18.77 52.87 9.89
CA THR A 481 -19.33 53.75 10.91
C THR A 481 -18.40 53.76 12.13
N ALA A 482 -17.71 54.85 12.27
CA ALA A 482 -16.87 55.17 13.41
C ALA A 482 -17.73 55.27 14.69
N VAL A 483 -17.33 54.59 15.73
CA VAL A 483 -17.73 54.88 17.12
C VAL A 483 -16.49 55.25 17.89
N GLU A 484 -16.41 56.53 18.21
CA GLU A 484 -15.43 57.06 19.14
C GLU A 484 -15.73 56.58 20.57
N THR A 485 -14.78 55.95 21.22
CA THR A 485 -14.73 55.90 22.68
C THR A 485 -13.33 56.27 23.13
N ASN A 486 -13.23 57.43 23.82
CA ASN A 486 -12.08 57.89 24.57
C ASN A 486 -11.78 56.93 25.73
N GLY A 487 -10.52 56.55 25.88
CA GLY A 487 -10.03 55.80 27.03
C GLY A 487 -8.50 55.69 27.00
N THR A 488 -7.89 56.49 27.79
CA THR A 488 -6.45 56.71 28.07
C THR A 488 -5.59 55.45 27.96
N SER A 489 -4.53 55.62 27.20
CA SER A 489 -3.39 54.73 26.99
C SER A 489 -2.54 54.59 28.28
N GLU A 490 -2.32 53.38 28.71
CA GLU A 490 -1.05 52.97 29.29
C GLU A 490 -0.42 51.95 28.35
N GLU A 491 0.69 52.35 27.74
CA GLU A 491 1.59 51.52 27.01
C GLU A 491 2.18 50.48 27.95
N THR A 492 1.75 49.23 27.80
CA THR A 492 2.55 48.11 28.30
C THR A 492 3.26 47.49 27.10
N GLU A 493 4.55 47.80 27.07
CA GLU A 493 5.53 47.24 26.15
C GLU A 493 5.51 45.70 26.13
N ASN A 494 5.41 45.18 24.90
CA ASN A 494 6.11 44.05 24.37
C ASN A 494 6.26 42.78 25.22
N GLY A 495 5.35 41.83 25.00
CA GLY A 495 5.50 40.45 25.40
C GLY A 495 6.33 39.58 24.46
N PHE A 496 7.51 40.06 24.00
CA PHE A 496 8.53 39.21 23.38
C PHE A 496 9.73 39.15 24.32
N GLY A 497 9.89 38.04 25.04
CA GLY A 497 11.05 37.87 25.92
C GLY A 497 12.37 37.99 25.17
N ALA A 498 13.16 38.98 25.57
CA ALA A 498 14.59 39.23 25.38
C ALA A 498 15.23 38.82 24.05
N GLU A 499 15.37 39.86 23.20
CA GLU A 499 16.38 40.13 22.17
C GLU A 499 16.97 39.04 21.27
N PRO A 500 17.01 39.25 19.98
CA PRO A 500 17.58 40.34 19.25
C PRO A 500 16.62 40.97 18.20
N ASP A 501 17.02 42.05 17.57
CA ASP A 501 16.26 42.94 16.70
C ASP A 501 15.43 42.31 15.55
N LYS A 502 15.64 41.01 15.25
CA LYS A 502 14.85 40.25 14.25
C LYS A 502 14.88 38.74 14.53
N PRO A 503 13.90 38.17 15.19
CA PRO A 503 13.83 36.71 15.40
C PRO A 503 13.62 35.96 14.08
N LEU A 504 14.40 34.89 13.86
CA LEU A 504 14.29 34.02 12.70
C LEU A 504 13.38 32.78 12.94
N VAL A 505 13.26 32.35 14.20
CA VAL A 505 12.43 31.22 14.60
C VAL A 505 11.38 31.67 15.60
N LEU A 506 10.12 31.35 15.33
CA LEU A 506 9.08 31.44 16.35
C LEU A 506 8.92 30.08 17.03
N VAL A 507 9.06 30.03 18.35
CA VAL A 507 8.76 28.84 19.15
C VAL A 507 7.47 29.10 19.91
N THR A 508 6.43 28.30 19.64
CA THR A 508 5.14 28.48 20.28
C THR A 508 4.58 27.16 20.86
N MET A 509 3.67 27.27 21.80
CA MET A 509 3.08 26.13 22.51
C MET A 509 1.60 26.34 22.82
N GLY A 510 0.86 25.23 22.99
CA GLY A 510 -0.56 25.26 23.34
C GLY A 510 -0.83 25.65 24.79
N SER A 511 0.13 25.41 25.66
CA SER A 511 0.09 25.75 27.10
C SER A 511 1.52 25.94 27.63
N ASP A 512 1.66 26.72 28.70
CA ASP A 512 2.90 26.87 29.48
C ASP A 512 3.43 25.53 30.01
N SER A 513 2.56 24.56 30.23
CA SER A 513 2.92 23.19 30.64
C SER A 513 3.80 22.46 29.60
N ASP A 514 3.85 22.92 28.36
CA ASP A 514 4.66 22.34 27.28
C ASP A 514 6.10 22.92 27.27
N LEU A 515 6.34 24.04 27.97
CA LEU A 515 7.62 24.71 28.01
C LEU A 515 8.79 23.83 28.52
N PRO A 516 8.63 22.99 29.56
CA PRO A 516 9.70 22.07 29.94
C PRO A 516 10.18 21.15 28.84
N VAL A 517 9.28 20.69 27.96
CA VAL A 517 9.64 19.87 26.79
C VAL A 517 10.42 20.68 25.76
N LEU A 518 10.08 21.95 25.58
CA LEU A 518 10.74 22.83 24.61
C LEU A 518 12.13 23.31 25.09
N LYS A 519 12.44 23.24 26.39
CA LYS A 519 13.68 23.75 26.96
C LYS A 519 14.94 23.26 26.25
N ALA A 520 15.04 21.96 25.96
CA ALA A 520 16.20 21.39 25.27
C ALA A 520 16.39 21.96 23.86
N GLY A 521 15.29 22.19 23.12
CA GLY A 521 15.33 22.85 21.81
C GLY A 521 15.73 24.31 21.87
N LEU A 522 15.25 25.05 22.89
CA LEU A 522 15.65 26.44 23.12
C LEU A 522 17.14 26.55 23.42
N ASP A 523 17.72 25.61 24.16
CA ASP A 523 19.16 25.58 24.46
C ASP A 523 19.97 25.35 23.18
N ILE A 524 19.53 24.49 22.25
CA ILE A 524 20.15 24.28 20.94
C ILE A 524 20.07 25.57 20.10
N LEU A 525 18.93 26.24 20.03
CA LEU A 525 18.83 27.51 19.30
C LEU A 525 19.82 28.57 19.84
N LYS A 526 19.98 28.63 21.15
CA LYS A 526 20.98 29.53 21.81
C LYS A 526 22.42 29.12 21.48
N GLU A 527 22.73 27.83 21.55
CA GLU A 527 24.07 27.30 21.24
C GLU A 527 24.50 27.64 19.82
N PHE A 528 23.55 27.56 18.87
CA PHE A 528 23.80 27.91 17.46
C PHE A 528 23.68 29.43 17.16
N GLY A 529 23.39 30.25 18.15
CA GLY A 529 23.22 31.70 17.98
C GLY A 529 22.03 32.09 17.10
N VAL A 530 20.99 31.23 17.05
CA VAL A 530 19.78 31.49 16.25
C VAL A 530 18.82 32.37 17.04
N PRO A 531 18.48 33.57 16.55
CA PRO A 531 17.54 34.45 17.20
C PRO A 531 16.12 33.88 17.11
N TYR A 532 15.40 33.81 18.24
CA TYR A 532 14.05 33.28 18.29
C TYR A 532 13.12 34.14 19.13
N ALA A 533 11.81 34.06 18.82
CA ALA A 533 10.73 34.56 19.65
C ALA A 533 10.02 33.38 20.34
N LEU A 534 9.46 33.63 21.52
CA LEU A 534 8.72 32.63 22.30
C LEU A 534 7.31 33.14 22.58
N ASP A 535 6.28 32.28 22.36
CA ASP A 535 4.89 32.67 22.55
C ASP A 535 4.02 31.48 23.02
N ILE A 536 2.83 31.76 23.54
CA ILE A 536 1.81 30.77 23.88
C ILE A 536 0.57 31.05 23.01
N THR A 537 0.31 30.17 22.04
CA THR A 537 -0.82 30.30 21.11
C THR A 537 -1.69 29.05 21.16
N SER A 538 -2.75 29.09 21.98
CA SER A 538 -3.63 27.92 22.14
C SER A 538 -4.61 27.82 20.96
N ALA A 539 -4.52 26.73 20.20
CA ALA A 539 -5.44 26.43 19.11
C ALA A 539 -6.92 26.42 19.53
N HIS A 540 -7.21 25.95 20.75
CA HIS A 540 -8.56 25.80 21.25
C HIS A 540 -9.07 26.96 22.13
N ARG A 541 -8.16 27.64 22.84
CA ARG A 541 -8.54 28.71 23.79
C ARG A 541 -8.37 30.12 23.22
N THR A 542 -7.38 30.31 22.32
CA THR A 542 -7.10 31.60 21.66
C THR A 542 -6.95 31.47 20.14
N PRO A 543 -7.93 30.85 19.42
CA PRO A 543 -7.77 30.55 17.98
C PRO A 543 -7.52 31.81 17.13
N LYS A 544 -8.22 32.90 17.38
CA LYS A 544 -8.04 34.17 16.64
C LYS A 544 -6.64 34.78 16.84
N TYR A 545 -6.10 34.67 18.05
CA TYR A 545 -4.73 35.11 18.34
C TYR A 545 -3.72 34.23 17.61
N MET A 546 -3.88 32.94 17.68
CA MET A 546 -3.04 31.95 17.01
C MET A 546 -2.99 32.20 15.49
N MET A 547 -4.15 32.40 14.82
CA MET A 547 -4.24 32.72 13.39
C MET A 547 -3.51 34.02 13.06
N ARG A 548 -3.72 35.07 13.82
CA ARG A 548 -3.01 36.34 13.62
C ARG A 548 -1.49 36.20 13.76
N VAL A 549 -1.02 35.44 14.76
CA VAL A 549 0.41 35.19 14.93
C VAL A 549 1.00 34.43 13.75
N ALA A 550 0.28 33.45 13.21
CA ALA A 550 0.70 32.69 12.03
C ALA A 550 0.79 33.56 10.76
N ASP A 551 -0.24 34.37 10.51
CA ASP A 551 -0.33 35.27 9.35
C ASP A 551 0.77 36.36 9.39
N GLU A 552 0.97 37.01 10.55
CA GLU A 552 1.94 38.05 10.73
C GLU A 552 3.42 37.58 10.81
N ALA A 553 3.66 36.28 11.07
CA ALA A 553 5.00 35.73 11.34
C ALA A 553 6.01 36.06 10.22
N ALA A 554 5.64 35.84 8.96
CA ALA A 554 6.49 36.11 7.80
C ALA A 554 6.89 37.61 7.71
N GLY A 555 5.92 38.50 7.94
CA GLY A 555 6.12 39.94 7.95
C GLY A 555 7.04 40.43 9.08
N LYS A 556 7.07 39.71 10.21
CA LYS A 556 7.95 39.97 11.36
C LYS A 556 9.38 39.43 11.20
N GLY A 557 9.69 38.80 10.07
CA GLY A 557 11.02 38.27 9.75
C GLY A 557 11.21 36.78 10.13
N ILE A 558 10.24 36.13 10.72
CA ILE A 558 10.27 34.70 11.03
C ILE A 558 10.42 33.89 9.74
N LYS A 559 11.25 32.85 9.79
CA LYS A 559 11.51 31.91 8.68
C LYS A 559 11.01 30.49 8.97
N VAL A 560 10.93 30.11 10.24
CA VAL A 560 10.51 28.77 10.68
C VAL A 560 9.70 28.91 11.97
N ILE A 561 8.62 28.13 12.11
CA ILE A 561 7.83 28.04 13.32
C ILE A 561 8.02 26.65 13.96
N ILE A 562 8.38 26.60 15.23
CA ILE A 562 8.36 25.37 16.04
C ILE A 562 7.13 25.45 16.95
N ALA A 563 6.24 24.46 16.85
CA ALA A 563 4.98 24.43 17.59
C ALA A 563 4.83 23.15 18.41
N ALA A 564 4.68 23.28 19.74
CA ALA A 564 4.49 22.16 20.65
C ALA A 564 3.02 22.04 21.08
N ALA A 565 2.51 20.82 21.12
CA ALA A 565 1.17 20.52 21.59
C ALA A 565 1.02 19.07 22.08
N GLY A 566 0.17 18.88 23.11
CA GLY A 566 -0.14 17.57 23.68
C GLY A 566 -1.61 17.18 23.51
N GLY A 567 -1.91 15.88 23.59
CA GLY A 567 -3.25 15.33 23.41
C GLY A 567 -3.80 15.52 22.01
N ALA A 568 -4.95 16.18 21.84
CA ALA A 568 -5.46 16.63 20.53
C ALA A 568 -4.62 17.79 20.02
N ALA A 569 -3.41 17.49 19.56
CA ALA A 569 -2.34 18.43 19.26
C ALA A 569 -2.57 19.19 17.94
N HIS A 570 -3.65 19.98 17.85
CA HIS A 570 -4.07 20.67 16.63
C HIS A 570 -3.21 21.90 16.29
N LEU A 571 -2.52 22.47 17.27
CA LEU A 571 -1.79 23.73 17.09
C LEU A 571 -0.82 23.75 15.90
N PRO A 572 0.08 22.75 15.71
CA PRO A 572 1.02 22.78 14.59
C PRO A 572 0.30 22.75 13.23
N GLY A 573 -0.72 21.93 13.08
CA GLY A 573 -1.51 21.81 11.85
C GLY A 573 -2.31 23.08 11.54
N MET A 574 -2.90 23.72 12.55
CA MET A 574 -3.65 24.97 12.37
C MET A 574 -2.71 26.14 12.00
N LEU A 575 -1.52 26.20 12.59
CA LEU A 575 -0.49 27.16 12.15
C LEU A 575 -0.05 26.92 10.71
N SER A 576 0.15 25.63 10.34
CA SER A 576 0.55 25.26 8.97
C SER A 576 -0.50 25.58 7.91
N SER A 577 -1.78 25.69 8.28
CA SER A 577 -2.85 26.08 7.34
C SER A 577 -2.93 27.58 7.11
N GLU A 578 -2.37 28.40 8.00
CA GLU A 578 -2.52 29.85 8.01
C GLU A 578 -1.24 30.57 7.54
N THR A 579 -0.08 29.93 7.61
CA THR A 579 1.21 30.56 7.25
C THR A 579 1.88 29.86 6.07
N PRO A 580 2.57 30.60 5.16
CA PRO A 580 3.42 29.97 4.14
C PRO A 580 4.77 29.48 4.71
N LEU A 581 5.09 29.74 5.98
CA LEU A 581 6.36 29.36 6.60
C LEU A 581 6.39 27.87 6.95
N PRO A 582 7.57 27.22 6.92
CA PRO A 582 7.73 25.86 7.46
C PRO A 582 7.32 25.79 8.94
N VAL A 583 6.45 24.84 9.29
CA VAL A 583 6.04 24.56 10.67
C VAL A 583 6.57 23.20 11.09
N ILE A 584 7.24 23.16 12.24
CA ILE A 584 7.78 21.94 12.85
C ILE A 584 6.98 21.64 14.11
N GLY A 585 6.22 20.56 14.10
CA GLY A 585 5.43 20.11 15.22
C GLY A 585 6.24 19.25 16.19
N VAL A 586 6.15 19.59 17.48
CA VAL A 586 6.71 18.80 18.59
C VAL A 586 5.56 18.14 19.34
N PRO A 587 5.34 16.82 19.17
CA PRO A 587 4.35 16.10 19.95
C PRO A 587 4.77 16.08 21.44
N VAL A 588 3.91 16.55 22.32
CA VAL A 588 4.15 16.53 23.76
C VAL A 588 3.44 15.33 24.37
N LYS A 589 4.16 14.53 25.17
CA LYS A 589 3.58 13.44 25.93
C LYS A 589 2.61 14.01 26.96
N ALA A 590 1.32 13.78 26.74
CA ALA A 590 0.24 14.11 27.65
C ALA A 590 -0.08 12.90 28.57
N THR A 591 -1.21 12.95 29.28
CA THR A 591 -1.62 11.96 30.30
C THR A 591 -2.03 10.60 29.70
N HIS A 592 -2.38 10.54 28.41
CA HIS A 592 -2.90 9.33 27.77
C HIS A 592 -2.02 8.93 26.57
N LEU A 593 -2.02 7.64 26.23
CA LEU A 593 -1.36 7.05 25.04
C LEU A 593 0.13 7.41 24.86
N ASP A 594 0.82 7.78 25.93
CA ASP A 594 2.27 8.10 25.92
C ASP A 594 2.71 9.11 24.85
N GLY A 595 1.80 9.98 24.39
CA GLY A 595 2.05 10.99 23.35
C GLY A 595 1.81 10.52 21.93
N MET A 596 1.32 9.29 21.72
CA MET A 596 0.93 8.79 20.38
C MET A 596 -0.26 9.56 19.81
N ASP A 597 -1.20 9.96 20.65
CA ASP A 597 -2.31 10.86 20.32
C ASP A 597 -1.81 12.21 19.80
N SER A 598 -0.82 12.79 20.46
CA SER A 598 -0.18 14.05 20.04
C SER A 598 0.57 13.88 18.72
N LEU A 599 1.35 12.80 18.58
CA LEU A 599 2.09 12.48 17.34
C LEU A 599 1.14 12.30 16.16
N LEU A 600 0.11 11.49 16.30
CA LEU A 600 -0.86 11.23 15.23
C LEU A 600 -1.68 12.47 14.88
N SER A 601 -2.03 13.32 15.84
CA SER A 601 -2.73 14.58 15.59
C SER A 601 -1.90 15.55 14.74
N ILE A 602 -0.57 15.54 14.90
CA ILE A 602 0.34 16.45 14.17
C ILE A 602 0.71 15.86 12.80
N VAL A 603 1.02 14.57 12.70
CA VAL A 603 1.54 13.96 11.46
C VAL A 603 0.45 13.68 10.43
N GLN A 604 -0.82 13.52 10.85
CA GLN A 604 -1.96 13.17 9.99
C GLN A 604 -2.63 14.40 9.33
N MET A 605 -1.85 15.41 8.95
CA MET A 605 -2.40 16.59 8.28
C MET A 605 -2.97 16.27 6.88
N PRO A 606 -4.05 16.95 6.48
CA PRO A 606 -4.63 16.78 5.15
C PRO A 606 -3.67 17.27 4.07
N ARG A 607 -3.89 16.79 2.84
CA ARG A 607 -3.12 17.24 1.67
C ARG A 607 -3.25 18.75 1.49
N GLY A 608 -2.11 19.43 1.31
CA GLY A 608 -2.03 20.87 1.15
C GLY A 608 -1.62 21.61 2.43
N VAL A 609 -1.56 20.93 3.59
CA VAL A 609 -1.14 21.50 4.88
C VAL A 609 0.05 20.69 5.42
N PRO A 610 1.27 20.84 4.85
CA PRO A 610 2.43 20.09 5.28
C PRO A 610 2.93 20.58 6.64
N THR A 611 3.06 19.66 7.61
CA THR A 611 3.65 19.92 8.93
C THR A 611 4.80 18.95 9.17
N ALA A 612 6.02 19.44 9.30
CA ALA A 612 7.16 18.60 9.69
C ALA A 612 6.96 18.14 11.14
N THR A 613 7.24 16.86 11.44
CA THR A 613 6.98 16.31 12.79
C THR A 613 8.24 15.61 13.30
N VAL A 614 8.65 15.93 14.54
CA VAL A 614 9.75 15.24 15.23
C VAL A 614 9.23 14.18 16.22
N GLY A 615 10.13 13.40 16.81
CA GLY A 615 9.75 12.42 17.82
C GLY A 615 9.08 13.04 19.06
N ILE A 616 8.31 12.25 19.80
CA ILE A 616 7.61 12.68 21.02
C ILE A 616 8.61 13.28 22.03
N ASN A 617 8.32 14.45 22.56
CA ASN A 617 9.16 15.25 23.46
C ASN A 617 10.54 15.62 22.90
N ASN A 618 10.78 15.51 21.59
CA ASN A 618 12.11 15.75 21.02
C ASN A 618 12.25 17.17 20.42
N SER A 619 12.22 18.18 21.29
CA SER A 619 12.42 19.58 20.87
C SER A 619 13.84 19.87 20.40
N THR A 620 14.85 19.10 20.81
CA THR A 620 16.22 19.16 20.29
C THR A 620 16.22 18.95 18.77
N ASN A 621 15.56 17.90 18.29
CA ASN A 621 15.46 17.64 16.84
C ASN A 621 14.63 18.70 16.10
N ALA A 622 13.64 19.31 16.75
CA ALA A 622 12.90 20.42 16.15
C ALA A 622 13.79 21.66 15.94
N ALA A 623 14.61 22.00 16.91
CA ALA A 623 15.58 23.08 16.80
C ALA A 623 16.65 22.78 15.73
N LEU A 624 17.24 21.58 15.74
CA LEU A 624 18.21 21.16 14.72
C LEU A 624 17.61 21.15 13.31
N LEU A 625 16.32 20.78 13.15
CA LEU A 625 15.64 20.84 11.87
C LEU A 625 15.42 22.30 11.42
N ALA A 626 15.01 23.18 12.33
CA ALA A 626 14.89 24.60 12.04
C ALA A 626 16.24 25.21 11.59
N ILE A 627 17.33 24.87 12.27
CA ILE A 627 18.69 25.29 11.92
C ILE A 627 19.10 24.76 10.54
N ARG A 628 18.76 23.52 10.19
CA ARG A 628 19.01 22.97 8.86
C ARG A 628 18.22 23.70 7.76
N ILE A 629 16.96 24.06 8.04
CA ILE A 629 16.14 24.85 7.11
C ILE A 629 16.79 26.23 6.90
N LEU A 630 17.20 26.90 7.96
CA LEU A 630 17.92 28.18 7.87
C LEU A 630 19.27 28.03 7.15
N GLY A 631 20.01 26.96 7.43
CA GLY A 631 21.31 26.64 6.84
C GLY A 631 21.25 26.32 5.34
N ALA A 632 20.07 26.04 4.78
CA ALA A 632 19.90 25.91 3.33
C ALA A 632 20.11 27.26 2.59
N PHE A 633 19.99 28.40 3.30
CA PHE A 633 20.09 29.73 2.75
C PHE A 633 21.16 30.59 3.44
N VAL A 634 21.61 30.19 4.65
CA VAL A 634 22.55 30.96 5.49
C VAL A 634 23.75 30.07 5.81
N HIS A 635 24.89 30.37 5.19
CA HIS A 635 26.10 29.55 5.24
C HIS A 635 26.64 29.32 6.67
N GLU A 636 26.50 30.31 7.55
CA GLU A 636 26.95 30.23 8.94
C GLU A 636 26.24 29.11 9.70
N TYR A 637 24.92 28.97 9.53
CA TYR A 637 24.15 27.89 10.16
C TYR A 637 24.47 26.53 9.54
N GLN A 638 24.75 26.47 8.24
CA GLN A 638 25.18 25.23 7.59
C GLN A 638 26.54 24.76 8.14
N ALA A 639 27.51 25.70 8.26
CA ALA A 639 28.83 25.40 8.80
C ALA A 639 28.76 24.96 10.28
N ALA A 640 27.96 25.67 11.10
CA ALA A 640 27.75 25.30 12.49
C ALA A 640 27.10 23.92 12.62
N MET A 641 26.13 23.57 11.77
CA MET A 641 25.50 22.25 11.74
C MET A 641 26.49 21.15 11.38
N LYS A 642 27.36 21.37 10.38
CA LYS A 642 28.40 20.42 9.99
C LYS A 642 29.38 20.16 11.16
N LYS A 643 29.79 21.24 11.84
CA LYS A 643 30.66 21.12 13.04
C LYS A 643 29.98 20.29 14.13
N TYR A 644 28.71 20.57 14.45
CA TYR A 644 27.93 19.80 15.43
C TYR A 644 27.82 18.32 15.09
N GLN A 645 27.67 17.98 13.79
CA GLN A 645 27.64 16.60 13.34
C GLN A 645 28.97 15.88 13.56
N LEU A 646 30.11 16.54 13.27
CA LEU A 646 31.44 16.01 13.52
C LEU A 646 31.69 15.77 15.02
N GLU A 647 31.32 16.72 15.87
CA GLU A 647 31.44 16.58 17.32
C GLU A 647 30.62 15.40 17.88
N MET A 648 29.39 15.19 17.33
CA MET A 648 28.59 14.02 17.69
C MET A 648 29.25 12.71 17.26
N GLU A 649 29.81 12.65 16.05
CA GLU A 649 30.53 11.50 15.52
C GLU A 649 31.74 11.16 16.37
N GLU A 650 32.60 12.14 16.67
CA GLU A 650 33.77 11.98 17.53
C GLU A 650 33.38 11.47 18.93
N ALA A 651 32.31 12.02 19.51
CA ALA A 651 31.82 11.57 20.82
C ALA A 651 31.37 10.10 20.82
N VAL A 652 30.78 9.61 19.73
CA VAL A 652 30.38 8.20 19.59
C VAL A 652 31.61 7.31 19.39
N ILE A 653 32.56 7.72 18.55
CA ILE A 653 33.81 7.00 18.32
C ILE A 653 34.61 6.88 19.61
N GLU A 654 34.71 7.95 20.42
CA GLU A 654 35.37 7.95 21.71
C GLU A 654 34.73 6.96 22.69
N LYS A 655 33.38 6.97 22.78
CA LYS A 655 32.62 6.00 23.61
C LYS A 655 32.88 4.57 23.16
N GLY A 656 32.84 4.31 21.84
CA GLY A 656 33.14 3.00 21.27
C GLY A 656 34.57 2.54 21.56
N THR A 657 35.56 3.47 21.52
CA THR A 657 36.93 3.18 21.87
C THR A 657 37.07 2.86 23.36
N LYS A 658 36.47 3.65 24.25
CA LYS A 658 36.46 3.38 25.70
C LYS A 658 35.84 2.02 26.02
N LEU A 659 34.73 1.64 25.34
CA LEU A 659 34.12 0.33 25.51
C LEU A 659 35.05 -0.80 25.05
N ARG A 660 35.65 -0.67 23.88
CA ARG A 660 36.58 -1.68 23.33
C ARG A 660 37.82 -1.87 24.17
N THR A 661 38.38 -0.79 24.72
CA THR A 661 39.62 -0.86 25.49
C THR A 661 39.42 -1.21 26.98
N GLY A 662 38.30 -0.80 27.57
CA GLY A 662 38.01 -1.01 28.99
C GLY A 662 37.14 -2.23 29.31
N GLY A 663 36.53 -2.85 28.28
CA GLY A 663 35.58 -3.93 28.45
C GLY A 663 34.21 -3.45 28.99
N ASP A 664 33.20 -4.31 28.92
CA ASP A 664 31.82 -4.04 29.28
C ASP A 664 31.63 -3.73 30.77
N VAL A 665 32.30 -4.49 31.66
CA VAL A 665 32.16 -4.34 33.11
C VAL A 665 32.66 -2.97 33.59
N ALA A 666 33.84 -2.54 33.13
CA ALA A 666 34.40 -1.23 33.49
C ALA A 666 33.61 -0.10 32.86
N TYR A 667 33.12 -0.27 31.65
CA TYR A 667 32.29 0.73 30.96
C TYR A 667 30.93 0.92 31.66
N LEU A 668 30.25 -0.18 32.03
CA LEU A 668 28.99 -0.15 32.78
C LEU A 668 29.14 0.50 34.17
N ALA A 669 30.26 0.25 34.85
CA ALA A 669 30.53 0.87 36.15
C ALA A 669 30.67 2.40 36.08
N GLY A 670 31.07 2.94 34.94
CA GLY A 670 31.15 4.39 34.65
C GLY A 670 29.85 5.03 34.15
N MET A 671 28.82 4.25 33.82
CA MET A 671 27.53 4.79 33.37
C MET A 671 26.67 5.27 34.53
N LYS A 672 26.15 6.50 34.43
CA LYS A 672 25.11 6.96 35.36
C LYS A 672 23.83 6.18 35.08
N PRO A 673 23.07 5.73 36.10
CA PRO A 673 21.76 5.12 35.89
C PRO A 673 20.88 6.05 35.04
N LYS A 674 20.19 5.51 34.04
CA LYS A 674 19.13 6.26 33.35
C LYS A 674 18.04 6.59 34.36
N ALA A 675 17.81 7.90 34.58
CA ALA A 675 16.70 8.39 35.41
C ALA A 675 15.34 8.08 34.71
#